data_a96f01f65eaf57d9a452c491807dca72
#
_entry.id   a96f01f65eaf57d9a452c491807dca72
#
_cell.length_a   1.000
_cell.length_b   1.000
_cell.length_c   1.000
_cell.angle_alpha   90.00
_cell.angle_beta   90.00
_cell.angle_gamma   90.00
#
_symmetry.space_group_name_H-M   'P 1'
#
loop_
_entity.id
_entity.type
_entity.pdbx_description
1 polymer ?
#
loop_
_entity_poly.entity_id
_entity_poly.type
_entity_poly.pdbx_seq_one_letter_code
_entity_poly.pdbx_strand_id
1 'polypeptide(L)'
;MRIRRPHRALIAAAACATVTAGLATAMVAHAATAGCQIAYTVSTQWNTGFTGAVTITNLGDPVTAWTLKWSYPAGQTVTQAWNATVAQSGSAVTATDAGYNGAVATNGTASFGFNANWNGSSNPAPASFTFNGTTCNGSTAPSPTPSRTTAGPSPSASPSRTTSPTPSPTPSRTTSPTPSTGPTTGPPPVPGTPGTWTAVPVNPFNGGAGTFMWLLTDGSILSNGSDLHQWVKLVPDQFGDYTKGTWTQLATSPYGLGAAQDQMLPDGRFYQAGGEFIYQFPSGSSTNDHNGVQLYNPVTNTWTLGQSGLYGNLWDTGTAHLKDGRIVSSDQRMARTQIFDPKTNGWTAAANRPATAGEDGWVPLPDGSIVSIGNGGAYRYDPAANVWTTLPRPPSTYASGSTDTSMVTLMYDGRILAMGHNTSVIYTPGARPSDPGSWAQGPGIPQGSFVDDVYATPEGNGKVIYDSVRCSWVTGECGSASGAQLNEFDPTTNTMSVISQPNDPGGTPVNFINLPNGQVLAAGGSRNWVYTPIGSPNNAWRPTVSSVTANGSTFHLSGTQLSGRVSVGEDDYQGPENYPIVYLKDSAGHVFFARSSNFSSMGTSQVGESQSADFTLPSNLAHGTYTLYVSSCGVSASGSSFTF
;
A
#
# COMPACT_ATOMS: atom_id res chain seq x y z
N MET A 1 16.15 -39.73 1.84
CA MET A 1 15.03 -39.89 2.75
C MET A 1 14.02 -38.82 2.33
N ARG A 2 12.97 -39.24 1.63
CA ARG A 2 12.03 -38.29 0.99
C ARG A 2 10.98 -37.89 2.01
N ILE A 3 10.89 -36.61 2.32
CA ILE A 3 9.79 -36.00 3.08
C ILE A 3 8.83 -35.41 2.04
N ARG A 4 7.62 -35.91 2.01
CA ARG A 4 6.52 -35.44 1.15
C ARG A 4 5.81 -34.28 1.90
N ARG A 5 5.69 -33.15 1.26
CA ARG A 5 4.77 -32.07 1.67
C ARG A 5 3.36 -32.38 1.19
N PRO A 6 2.31 -32.01 1.91
CA PRO A 6 0.93 -32.22 1.47
C PRO A 6 0.46 -31.07 0.55
N HIS A 7 0.12 -31.43 -0.67
CA HIS A 7 -0.59 -30.54 -1.59
C HIS A 7 -2.00 -30.25 -1.06
N ARG A 8 -2.39 -29.02 -0.97
CA ARG A 8 -3.79 -28.60 -0.82
C ARG A 8 -4.46 -28.64 -2.19
N ALA A 9 -5.29 -29.66 -2.42
CA ALA A 9 -6.09 -29.79 -3.62
C ALA A 9 -7.35 -28.93 -3.53
N LEU A 10 -7.54 -28.01 -4.47
CA LEU A 10 -8.84 -27.43 -4.76
C LEU A 10 -9.74 -28.47 -5.42
N ILE A 11 -10.89 -28.76 -4.82
CA ILE A 11 -11.90 -29.66 -5.37
C ILE A 11 -12.84 -28.84 -6.24
N ALA A 12 -12.77 -29.04 -7.54
CA ALA A 12 -13.83 -28.62 -8.47
C ALA A 12 -14.95 -29.67 -8.44
N ALA A 13 -16.16 -29.26 -8.07
CA ALA A 13 -17.34 -30.11 -8.09
C ALA A 13 -18.00 -30.09 -9.47
N ALA A 14 -17.89 -31.18 -10.20
CA ALA A 14 -18.71 -31.46 -11.39
C ALA A 14 -20.04 -32.07 -10.97
N ALA A 15 -21.13 -31.49 -11.41
CA ALA A 15 -22.48 -31.99 -11.19
C ALA A 15 -22.79 -33.19 -12.09
N CYS A 16 -23.15 -34.30 -11.50
CA CYS A 16 -23.81 -35.40 -12.19
C CYS A 16 -25.18 -35.66 -11.55
N ALA A 17 -26.22 -35.45 -12.34
CA ALA A 17 -27.60 -35.72 -11.93
C ALA A 17 -27.94 -37.21 -12.06
N THR A 18 -28.37 -37.81 -10.97
CA THR A 18 -29.14 -39.09 -11.02
C THR A 18 -30.37 -38.95 -10.11
N VAL A 19 -31.51 -39.16 -10.74
CA VAL A 19 -32.82 -39.27 -10.13
C VAL A 19 -32.98 -40.60 -9.43
N THR A 20 -33.34 -40.61 -8.14
CA THR A 20 -34.05 -41.77 -7.54
C THR A 20 -35.01 -41.28 -6.43
N ALA A 21 -36.11 -41.98 -6.38
CA ALA A 21 -37.34 -41.67 -5.66
C ALA A 21 -37.26 -41.72 -4.12
N GLY A 22 -38.00 -40.83 -3.53
CA GLY A 22 -38.86 -40.90 -2.36
C GLY A 22 -38.44 -41.61 -1.08
N LEU A 23 -38.16 -40.81 -0.03
CA LEU A 23 -38.56 -41.09 1.35
C LEU A 23 -38.77 -39.74 2.03
N ALA A 24 -40.03 -39.45 2.35
CA ALA A 24 -40.41 -38.30 3.14
C ALA A 24 -39.95 -38.52 4.59
N THR A 25 -38.84 -37.95 5.00
CA THR A 25 -38.51 -37.76 6.41
C THR A 25 -39.10 -36.44 6.84
N ALA A 26 -40.02 -36.49 7.79
CA ALA A 26 -40.55 -35.31 8.46
C ALA A 26 -39.38 -34.51 9.05
N MET A 27 -39.12 -33.34 8.48
CA MET A 27 -38.23 -32.36 9.13
C MET A 27 -38.98 -31.87 10.39
N VAL A 28 -38.47 -32.26 11.55
CA VAL A 28 -38.77 -31.60 12.80
C VAL A 28 -38.23 -30.19 12.65
N ALA A 29 -39.10 -29.21 12.42
CA ALA A 29 -38.71 -27.80 12.49
C ALA A 29 -38.27 -27.56 13.94
N HIS A 30 -36.95 -27.49 14.15
CA HIS A 30 -36.44 -26.89 15.37
C HIS A 30 -36.81 -25.40 15.27
N ALA A 31 -37.67 -24.95 16.17
CA ALA A 31 -37.90 -23.53 16.36
C ALA A 31 -36.52 -22.89 16.63
N ALA A 32 -36.04 -22.09 15.70
CA ALA A 32 -34.81 -21.33 15.89
C ALA A 32 -34.97 -20.51 17.16
N THR A 33 -34.03 -20.62 18.07
CA THR A 33 -34.04 -19.83 19.31
C THR A 33 -33.79 -18.38 18.86
N ALA A 34 -34.83 -17.55 18.93
CA ALA A 34 -34.71 -16.13 18.69
C ALA A 34 -33.64 -15.60 19.67
N GLY A 35 -32.50 -15.18 19.14
CA GLY A 35 -31.38 -14.76 19.96
C GLY A 35 -30.49 -13.75 19.25
N CYS A 36 -29.80 -12.94 20.05
CA CYS A 36 -28.81 -11.98 19.58
C CYS A 36 -27.76 -11.76 20.67
N GLN A 37 -26.57 -11.40 20.26
CA GLN A 37 -25.50 -10.98 21.15
C GLN A 37 -25.03 -9.60 20.75
N ILE A 38 -24.78 -8.71 21.73
CA ILE A 38 -24.29 -7.36 21.50
C ILE A 38 -22.96 -7.18 22.21
N ALA A 39 -21.96 -6.73 21.44
CA ALA A 39 -20.73 -6.18 21.96
C ALA A 39 -20.81 -4.65 21.90
N TYR A 40 -20.72 -4.00 23.06
CA TYR A 40 -20.70 -2.55 23.20
C TYR A 40 -19.39 -2.14 23.84
N THR A 41 -18.65 -1.24 23.21
CA THR A 41 -17.38 -0.73 23.71
C THR A 41 -17.31 0.78 23.61
N VAL A 42 -16.62 1.43 24.56
CA VAL A 42 -16.22 2.83 24.47
C VAL A 42 -14.75 2.81 23.98
N SER A 43 -14.54 3.14 22.72
CA SER A 43 -13.22 3.09 22.09
C SER A 43 -12.32 4.26 22.49
N THR A 44 -12.91 5.45 22.67
CA THR A 44 -12.22 6.67 23.13
C THR A 44 -13.16 7.50 23.98
N GLN A 45 -12.59 8.20 24.98
CA GLN A 45 -13.36 9.10 25.85
C GLN A 45 -12.56 10.36 26.17
N TRP A 46 -13.21 11.53 26.10
CA TRP A 46 -12.65 12.84 26.43
C TRP A 46 -13.59 13.62 27.36
N ASN A 47 -13.19 14.79 27.76
CA ASN A 47 -13.91 15.56 28.81
C ASN A 47 -15.41 15.75 28.58
N THR A 48 -15.84 15.92 27.34
CA THR A 48 -17.26 16.22 27.01
C THR A 48 -17.93 15.13 26.18
N GLY A 49 -17.20 14.10 25.71
CA GLY A 49 -17.76 13.11 24.81
C GLY A 49 -17.02 11.77 24.85
N PHE A 50 -17.55 10.82 24.08
CA PHE A 50 -16.93 9.52 23.85
C PHE A 50 -17.34 8.97 22.49
N THR A 51 -16.55 8.04 21.99
CA THR A 51 -16.88 7.23 20.82
C THR A 51 -17.32 5.85 21.29
N GLY A 52 -18.52 5.45 20.89
CA GLY A 52 -19.07 4.10 21.12
C GLY A 52 -19.01 3.27 19.85
N ALA A 53 -18.67 1.99 20.00
CA ALA A 53 -18.76 0.98 18.96
C ALA A 53 -19.68 -0.15 19.38
N VAL A 54 -20.54 -0.60 18.46
CA VAL A 54 -21.52 -1.66 18.69
C VAL A 54 -21.41 -2.70 17.59
N THR A 55 -21.30 -3.96 17.98
CA THR A 55 -21.41 -5.12 17.08
C THR A 55 -22.61 -5.95 17.50
N ILE A 56 -23.50 -6.21 16.55
CA ILE A 56 -24.68 -7.07 16.67
C ILE A 56 -24.32 -8.42 16.07
N THR A 57 -24.50 -9.52 16.78
CA THR A 57 -24.47 -10.88 16.23
C THR A 57 -25.89 -11.43 16.23
N ASN A 58 -26.40 -11.78 15.06
CA ASN A 58 -27.72 -12.40 14.92
C ASN A 58 -27.64 -13.91 15.17
N LEU A 59 -28.14 -14.39 16.29
CA LEU A 59 -28.19 -15.81 16.63
C LEU A 59 -29.53 -16.47 16.24
N GLY A 60 -30.48 -15.68 15.69
CA GLY A 60 -31.78 -16.12 15.20
C GLY A 60 -31.81 -16.34 13.68
N ASP A 61 -33.00 -16.32 13.11
CA ASP A 61 -33.22 -16.41 11.66
C ASP A 61 -32.60 -15.21 10.92
N PRO A 62 -32.23 -15.37 9.63
CA PRO A 62 -31.70 -14.27 8.84
C PRO A 62 -32.68 -13.11 8.77
N VAL A 63 -32.21 -11.87 8.91
CA VAL A 63 -33.02 -10.65 8.80
C VAL A 63 -32.57 -9.85 7.58
N THR A 64 -33.49 -9.08 6.99
CA THR A 64 -33.23 -8.18 5.85
C THR A 64 -33.14 -6.72 6.27
N ALA A 65 -33.53 -6.41 7.52
CA ALA A 65 -33.40 -5.10 8.14
C ALA A 65 -33.25 -5.29 9.65
N TRP A 66 -32.59 -4.35 10.32
CA TRP A 66 -32.43 -4.45 11.76
C TRP A 66 -32.72 -3.14 12.50
N THR A 67 -33.19 -3.31 13.73
CA THR A 67 -33.37 -2.22 14.69
C THR A 67 -32.80 -2.66 16.04
N LEU A 68 -31.86 -1.87 16.58
CA LEU A 68 -31.30 -2.07 17.91
C LEU A 68 -31.74 -0.94 18.84
N LYS A 69 -32.24 -1.30 20.04
CA LYS A 69 -32.67 -0.33 21.05
C LYS A 69 -31.95 -0.54 22.37
N TRP A 70 -31.64 0.57 23.04
CA TRP A 70 -31.07 0.58 24.40
C TRP A 70 -31.46 1.86 25.15
N SER A 71 -31.14 1.91 26.43
CA SER A 71 -31.30 3.13 27.23
C SER A 71 -30.00 3.47 27.95
N TYR A 72 -29.64 4.74 27.94
CA TYR A 72 -28.51 5.25 28.69
C TYR A 72 -28.87 5.61 30.12
N PRO A 73 -28.12 5.12 31.15
CA PRO A 73 -28.45 5.35 32.54
C PRO A 73 -27.95 6.67 33.10
N ALA A 74 -27.05 7.41 32.42
CA ALA A 74 -26.37 8.57 32.97
C ALA A 74 -26.48 9.84 32.09
N GLY A 75 -27.53 9.93 31.26
CA GLY A 75 -27.80 11.11 30.45
C GLY A 75 -26.90 11.29 29.23
N GLN A 76 -26.27 10.22 28.77
CA GLN A 76 -25.48 10.24 27.53
C GLN A 76 -26.38 10.61 26.33
N THR A 77 -25.84 11.38 25.38
CA THR A 77 -26.58 11.84 24.20
C THR A 77 -25.77 11.61 22.96
N VAL A 78 -26.28 10.79 22.03
CA VAL A 78 -25.65 10.55 20.72
C VAL A 78 -25.69 11.82 19.88
N THR A 79 -24.56 12.20 19.32
CA THR A 79 -24.41 13.42 18.52
C THR A 79 -24.18 13.14 17.05
N GLN A 80 -23.60 11.98 16.73
CA GLN A 80 -23.29 11.56 15.37
C GLN A 80 -23.23 10.04 15.34
N ALA A 81 -23.65 9.42 14.23
CA ALA A 81 -23.51 7.98 14.03
C ALA A 81 -23.07 7.68 12.60
N TRP A 82 -22.43 6.52 12.40
CA TRP A 82 -22.07 5.96 11.10
C TRP A 82 -22.40 4.48 11.05
N ASN A 83 -22.72 3.99 9.87
CA ASN A 83 -23.24 2.64 9.60
C ASN A 83 -24.57 2.33 10.32
N ALA A 84 -25.27 3.35 10.82
CA ALA A 84 -26.62 3.26 11.36
C ALA A 84 -27.29 4.64 11.31
N THR A 85 -28.60 4.65 11.22
CA THR A 85 -29.40 5.85 11.52
C THR A 85 -29.81 5.78 12.99
N VAL A 86 -29.43 6.79 13.79
CA VAL A 86 -29.68 6.81 15.21
C VAL A 86 -30.66 7.93 15.57
N ALA A 87 -31.70 7.57 16.32
CA ALA A 87 -32.66 8.50 16.93
C ALA A 87 -32.63 8.32 18.45
N GLN A 88 -32.67 9.42 19.20
CA GLN A 88 -32.70 9.41 20.66
C GLN A 88 -33.79 10.30 21.21
N SER A 89 -34.53 9.79 22.20
CA SER A 89 -35.52 10.55 22.96
C SER A 89 -35.28 10.34 24.46
N GLY A 90 -34.78 11.36 25.14
CA GLY A 90 -34.34 11.23 26.53
C GLY A 90 -33.19 10.20 26.65
N SER A 91 -33.37 9.20 27.50
CA SER A 91 -32.41 8.12 27.65
C SER A 91 -32.55 7.02 26.60
N ALA A 92 -33.67 6.93 25.90
CA ALA A 92 -33.95 5.85 24.96
C ALA A 92 -33.33 6.13 23.59
N VAL A 93 -32.50 5.20 23.11
CA VAL A 93 -31.82 5.26 21.81
C VAL A 93 -32.36 4.14 20.91
N THR A 94 -32.60 4.47 19.65
CA THR A 94 -32.94 3.52 18.59
C THR A 94 -31.98 3.70 17.44
N ALA A 95 -31.26 2.65 17.09
CA ALA A 95 -30.43 2.56 15.89
C ALA A 95 -31.12 1.63 14.88
N THR A 96 -31.14 2.03 13.62
CA THR A 96 -31.59 1.21 12.50
C THR A 96 -30.47 1.07 11.48
N ASP A 97 -30.55 0.02 10.67
CA ASP A 97 -29.59 -0.16 9.59
C ASP A 97 -29.50 1.07 8.66
N ALA A 98 -28.38 1.18 7.97
CA ALA A 98 -28.12 2.29 7.05
C ALA A 98 -28.61 2.01 5.60
N GLY A 99 -29.47 1.00 5.43
CA GLY A 99 -30.04 0.58 4.15
C GLY A 99 -29.18 -0.42 3.38
N TYR A 100 -27.87 -0.34 3.46
CA TYR A 100 -26.95 -1.26 2.79
C TYR A 100 -26.49 -2.43 3.69
N ASN A 101 -26.63 -2.33 5.01
CA ASN A 101 -26.20 -3.31 6.00
C ASN A 101 -27.37 -3.93 6.79
N GLY A 102 -28.58 -3.86 6.25
CA GLY A 102 -29.78 -4.40 6.90
C GLY A 102 -29.85 -5.92 6.88
N ALA A 103 -29.27 -6.58 5.89
CA ALA A 103 -29.26 -8.03 5.78
C ALA A 103 -28.22 -8.66 6.70
N VAL A 104 -28.66 -9.45 7.70
CA VAL A 104 -27.78 -10.15 8.64
C VAL A 104 -28.20 -11.62 8.73
N ALA A 105 -27.34 -12.50 8.21
CA ALA A 105 -27.58 -13.96 8.25
C ALA A 105 -27.56 -14.51 9.68
N THR A 106 -28.02 -15.73 9.88
CA THR A 106 -27.84 -16.47 11.14
C THR A 106 -26.35 -16.61 11.42
N ASN A 107 -25.90 -16.24 12.61
CA ASN A 107 -24.51 -16.08 13.05
C ASN A 107 -23.72 -14.97 12.33
N GLY A 108 -24.38 -14.19 11.46
CA GLY A 108 -23.80 -13.01 10.85
C GLY A 108 -23.78 -11.81 11.79
N THR A 109 -22.99 -10.79 11.44
CA THR A 109 -22.80 -9.59 12.25
C THR A 109 -23.15 -8.32 11.48
N ALA A 110 -23.60 -7.29 12.21
CA ALA A 110 -23.66 -5.91 11.76
C ALA A 110 -22.98 -5.02 12.79
N SER A 111 -22.19 -4.05 12.34
CA SER A 111 -21.48 -3.14 13.23
C SER A 111 -21.73 -1.68 12.87
N PHE A 112 -21.80 -0.83 13.88
CA PHE A 112 -21.89 0.61 13.72
C PHE A 112 -21.18 1.34 14.86
N GLY A 113 -20.91 2.62 14.65
CA GLY A 113 -20.31 3.46 15.68
C GLY A 113 -21.02 4.79 15.82
N PHE A 114 -20.72 5.49 16.90
CA PHE A 114 -21.28 6.82 17.15
C PHE A 114 -20.41 7.63 18.10
N ASN A 115 -20.52 8.95 18.00
CA ASN A 115 -20.04 9.90 19.00
C ASN A 115 -21.20 10.30 19.91
N ALA A 116 -20.93 10.46 21.19
CA ALA A 116 -21.92 10.88 22.17
C ALA A 116 -21.32 11.81 23.23
N ASN A 117 -22.14 12.70 23.79
CA ASN A 117 -21.80 13.49 24.96
C ASN A 117 -22.11 12.73 26.25
N TRP A 118 -21.42 13.04 27.33
CA TRP A 118 -21.62 12.52 28.67
C TRP A 118 -21.42 13.61 29.73
N ASN A 119 -21.78 13.32 30.98
CA ASN A 119 -21.78 14.30 32.07
C ASN A 119 -20.41 14.62 32.68
N GLY A 120 -19.31 14.06 32.13
CA GLY A 120 -17.95 14.25 32.63
C GLY A 120 -17.61 13.49 33.93
N SER A 121 -18.56 12.77 34.54
CA SER A 121 -18.35 12.07 35.82
C SER A 121 -18.60 10.56 35.75
N SER A 122 -19.57 10.10 34.97
CA SER A 122 -19.94 8.69 34.86
C SER A 122 -20.44 8.36 33.47
N ASN A 123 -19.83 7.37 32.82
CA ASN A 123 -20.20 6.86 31.50
C ASN A 123 -20.42 5.34 31.53
N PRO A 124 -21.43 4.84 32.25
CA PRO A 124 -21.73 3.43 32.28
C PRO A 124 -22.31 2.94 30.95
N ALA A 125 -21.96 1.73 30.55
CA ALA A 125 -22.55 1.07 29.39
C ALA A 125 -24.06 0.80 29.60
N PRO A 126 -24.86 0.72 28.53
CA PRO A 126 -26.25 0.29 28.61
C PRO A 126 -26.39 -1.10 29.23
N ALA A 127 -27.39 -1.25 30.11
CA ALA A 127 -27.59 -2.51 30.85
C ALA A 127 -28.21 -3.63 29.98
N SER A 128 -28.93 -3.28 28.92
CA SER A 128 -29.60 -4.23 28.02
C SER A 128 -29.78 -3.65 26.63
N PHE A 129 -29.88 -4.55 25.68
CA PHE A 129 -30.14 -4.25 24.27
C PHE A 129 -31.33 -5.10 23.77
N THR A 130 -32.07 -4.54 22.80
CA THR A 130 -33.16 -5.25 22.13
C THR A 130 -32.96 -5.15 20.62
N PHE A 131 -32.78 -6.30 19.96
CA PHE A 131 -32.61 -6.43 18.53
C PHE A 131 -33.90 -6.97 17.88
N ASN A 132 -34.51 -6.21 17.00
CA ASN A 132 -35.79 -6.54 16.36
C ASN A 132 -36.88 -7.03 17.34
N GLY A 133 -36.92 -6.42 18.54
CA GLY A 133 -37.88 -6.78 19.59
C GLY A 133 -37.46 -7.92 20.53
N THR A 134 -36.33 -8.59 20.26
CA THR A 134 -35.78 -9.66 21.10
C THR A 134 -34.68 -9.11 22.01
N THR A 135 -34.75 -9.40 23.31
CA THR A 135 -33.67 -9.02 24.25
C THR A 135 -32.43 -9.85 23.99
N CYS A 136 -31.30 -9.15 23.80
CA CYS A 136 -30.01 -9.77 23.51
C CYS A 136 -29.20 -10.12 24.75
N ASN A 137 -28.43 -11.20 24.69
CA ASN A 137 -27.37 -11.45 25.63
C ASN A 137 -26.24 -10.43 25.38
N GLY A 138 -25.93 -9.58 26.36
CA GLY A 138 -24.90 -8.56 26.23
C GLY A 138 -23.60 -8.98 26.92
N SER A 139 -22.48 -8.84 26.24
CA SER A 139 -21.17 -8.73 26.87
C SER A 139 -20.79 -7.25 26.85
N THR A 140 -20.84 -6.60 28.01
CA THR A 140 -20.23 -5.28 28.18
C THR A 140 -18.80 -5.49 28.62
N ALA A 141 -17.83 -5.19 27.73
CA ALA A 141 -16.45 -5.09 28.17
C ALA A 141 -16.34 -3.96 29.21
N PRO A 142 -15.62 -4.15 30.33
CA PRO A 142 -15.47 -3.10 31.33
C PRO A 142 -14.82 -1.87 30.67
N SER A 143 -15.46 -0.71 30.86
CA SER A 143 -14.88 0.59 30.50
C SER A 143 -13.51 0.72 31.18
N PRO A 144 -12.47 1.20 30.49
CA PRO A 144 -11.19 1.48 31.13
C PRO A 144 -11.42 2.48 32.26
N THR A 145 -11.14 2.06 33.48
CA THR A 145 -11.19 2.92 34.67
C THR A 145 -10.18 4.05 34.46
N PRO A 146 -10.56 5.32 34.58
CA PRO A 146 -9.60 6.41 34.48
C PRO A 146 -8.56 6.25 35.59
N SER A 147 -7.30 6.09 35.19
CA SER A 147 -6.17 6.03 36.12
C SER A 147 -6.08 7.36 36.84
N ARG A 148 -6.51 7.38 38.10
CA ARG A 148 -6.39 8.51 38.98
C ARG A 148 -4.93 8.64 39.37
N THR A 149 -4.20 9.55 38.76
CA THR A 149 -2.89 9.97 39.24
C THR A 149 -3.07 10.61 40.61
N THR A 150 -2.71 9.88 41.64
CA THR A 150 -2.60 10.42 42.97
C THR A 150 -1.45 11.41 43.02
N ALA A 151 -1.80 12.67 43.29
CA ALA A 151 -0.84 13.71 43.59
C ALA A 151 -0.06 13.34 44.87
N GLY A 152 1.23 13.17 44.71
CA GLY A 152 2.15 13.09 45.85
C GLY A 152 2.45 14.50 46.40
N PRO A 153 2.81 14.62 47.67
CA PRO A 153 2.81 15.90 48.36
C PRO A 153 3.98 16.80 47.96
N SER A 154 3.67 18.08 47.89
CA SER A 154 4.59 19.21 47.71
C SER A 154 5.54 19.34 48.92
N PRO A 155 6.83 19.60 48.72
CA PRO A 155 7.62 20.28 49.73
C PRO A 155 7.75 21.77 49.39
N SER A 156 7.39 22.56 50.40
CA SER A 156 7.64 23.99 50.53
C SER A 156 9.14 24.27 50.68
N ALA A 157 9.58 25.36 50.10
CA ALA A 157 10.46 26.38 50.64
C ALA A 157 11.35 27.01 49.54
N SER A 158 11.07 28.27 49.32
CA SER A 158 12.03 29.27 48.79
C SER A 158 13.06 29.59 49.92
N PRO A 159 14.28 30.08 49.66
CA PRO A 159 14.42 31.41 49.12
C PRO A 159 15.69 31.71 48.28
N SER A 160 15.64 32.94 47.77
CA SER A 160 16.73 33.92 47.62
C SER A 160 17.44 34.08 46.28
N ARG A 161 17.06 35.11 45.69
CA ARG A 161 17.72 36.18 44.94
C ARG A 161 19.25 36.17 44.83
N THR A 162 19.79 36.27 43.59
CA THR A 162 20.91 37.17 43.29
C THR A 162 21.02 37.47 41.79
N THR A 163 20.98 38.78 41.49
CA THR A 163 21.66 39.61 40.50
C THR A 163 21.74 39.24 39.03
N SER A 164 21.10 40.08 38.25
CA SER A 164 21.23 40.31 36.81
C SER A 164 22.63 40.84 36.42
N PRO A 165 23.18 40.49 35.30
CA PRO A 165 24.10 41.35 34.57
C PRO A 165 23.48 41.97 33.30
N THR A 166 23.92 43.16 33.05
CA THR A 166 23.63 44.17 32.05
C THR A 166 23.74 43.68 30.60
N PRO A 167 22.95 44.19 29.64
CA PRO A 167 22.95 43.78 28.25
C PRO A 167 24.12 44.36 27.45
N SER A 168 24.70 43.55 26.59
CA SER A 168 25.69 43.92 25.58
C SER A 168 25.01 44.24 24.24
N PRO A 169 25.59 45.09 23.38
CA PRO A 169 24.89 45.80 22.32
C PRO A 169 24.50 44.95 21.12
N THR A 170 23.36 45.27 20.57
CA THR A 170 22.74 44.77 19.33
C THR A 170 23.63 45.06 18.10
N PRO A 171 23.89 44.08 17.24
CA PRO A 171 24.45 44.34 15.90
C PRO A 171 23.36 44.85 14.96
N SER A 172 23.74 45.81 14.16
CA SER A 172 22.96 46.52 13.17
C SER A 172 22.32 45.59 12.13
N ARG A 173 21.04 45.83 11.90
CA ARG A 173 20.19 45.14 10.92
C ARG A 173 20.62 45.47 9.50
N THR A 174 21.17 44.49 8.79
CA THR A 174 21.29 44.51 7.31
C THR A 174 19.93 44.19 6.72
N THR A 175 19.40 45.07 5.90
CA THR A 175 18.15 44.90 5.17
C THR A 175 18.28 43.76 4.19
N SER A 176 17.54 42.67 4.44
CA SER A 176 17.33 41.57 3.49
C SER A 176 16.43 42.04 2.35
N PRO A 177 16.69 41.68 1.09
CA PRO A 177 15.81 42.04 -0.01
C PRO A 177 14.45 41.35 0.15
N THR A 178 13.40 42.12 -0.07
CA THR A 178 12.00 41.68 -0.08
C THR A 178 11.84 40.56 -1.11
N PRO A 179 11.27 39.40 -0.75
CA PRO A 179 10.95 38.37 -1.75
C PRO A 179 9.85 38.91 -2.68
N SER A 180 10.12 38.88 -3.95
CA SER A 180 9.11 39.09 -5.01
C SER A 180 8.05 37.99 -4.88
N THR A 181 6.82 38.37 -4.51
CA THR A 181 5.65 37.49 -4.54
C THR A 181 5.16 37.34 -5.99
N GLY A 182 5.85 36.49 -6.76
CA GLY A 182 5.23 35.87 -7.94
C GLY A 182 4.24 34.80 -7.45
N PRO A 183 3.18 34.49 -8.20
CA PRO A 183 2.26 33.44 -7.81
C PRO A 183 3.01 32.11 -7.81
N THR A 184 3.36 31.61 -6.63
CA THR A 184 3.83 30.25 -6.43
C THR A 184 2.63 29.34 -6.66
N THR A 185 2.47 28.84 -7.88
CA THR A 185 1.57 27.73 -8.15
C THR A 185 2.14 26.52 -7.44
N GLY A 186 1.63 26.23 -6.25
CA GLY A 186 1.94 25.00 -5.52
C GLY A 186 1.55 23.77 -6.35
N PRO A 187 2.03 22.58 -5.96
CA PRO A 187 1.61 21.34 -6.61
C PRO A 187 0.08 21.24 -6.59
N PRO A 188 -0.50 20.52 -7.58
CA PRO A 188 -1.95 20.35 -7.63
C PRO A 188 -2.46 19.76 -6.30
N PRO A 189 -3.62 20.20 -5.81
CA PRO A 189 -4.18 19.65 -4.59
C PRO A 189 -4.47 18.16 -4.78
N VAL A 190 -4.19 17.38 -3.75
CA VAL A 190 -4.54 15.96 -3.69
C VAL A 190 -6.07 15.86 -3.55
N PRO A 191 -6.78 15.15 -4.46
CA PRO A 191 -8.22 14.96 -4.30
C PRO A 191 -8.54 14.08 -3.09
N GLY A 192 -9.75 14.23 -2.56
CA GLY A 192 -10.24 13.44 -1.42
C GLY A 192 -9.96 14.09 -0.06
N THR A 193 -10.48 13.45 0.98
CA THR A 193 -10.31 13.86 2.38
C THR A 193 -9.10 13.14 2.97
N PRO A 194 -8.13 13.85 3.57
CA PRO A 194 -6.95 13.21 4.16
C PRO A 194 -7.30 12.15 5.22
N GLY A 195 -6.57 11.04 5.21
CA GLY A 195 -6.77 9.90 6.13
C GLY A 195 -7.97 9.02 5.77
N THR A 196 -8.54 9.16 4.57
CA THR A 196 -9.71 8.42 4.13
C THR A 196 -9.46 7.58 2.88
N TRP A 197 -10.31 6.55 2.74
CA TRP A 197 -10.36 5.66 1.58
C TRP A 197 -11.56 6.00 0.71
N THR A 198 -11.35 6.05 -0.60
CA THR A 198 -12.41 6.24 -1.59
C THR A 198 -12.39 5.09 -2.59
N ALA A 199 -13.55 4.50 -2.84
CA ALA A 199 -13.67 3.36 -3.74
C ALA A 199 -13.41 3.77 -5.21
N VAL A 200 -12.69 2.92 -5.94
CA VAL A 200 -12.56 2.99 -7.39
C VAL A 200 -13.75 2.27 -8.04
N PRO A 201 -14.21 2.67 -9.25
CA PRO A 201 -15.23 1.92 -9.97
C PRO A 201 -14.85 0.44 -10.12
N VAL A 202 -15.82 -0.45 -9.91
CA VAL A 202 -15.58 -1.90 -10.05
C VAL A 202 -15.12 -2.20 -11.47
N ASN A 203 -14.07 -3.03 -11.58
CA ASN A 203 -13.59 -3.52 -12.86
C ASN A 203 -14.64 -4.46 -13.49
N PRO A 204 -15.23 -4.10 -14.65
CA PRO A 204 -16.29 -4.91 -15.25
C PRO A 204 -15.79 -6.15 -15.99
N PHE A 205 -14.46 -6.28 -16.18
CA PHE A 205 -13.88 -7.33 -17.02
C PHE A 205 -13.42 -8.54 -16.22
N ASN A 206 -13.02 -8.36 -14.96
CA ASN A 206 -12.39 -9.41 -14.15
C ASN A 206 -13.19 -9.77 -12.90
N GLY A 207 -14.40 -9.27 -12.75
CA GLY A 207 -15.27 -9.59 -11.62
C GLY A 207 -14.83 -9.03 -10.27
N GLY A 208 -13.94 -8.03 -10.24
CA GLY A 208 -13.48 -7.44 -8.98
C GLY A 208 -12.21 -6.59 -9.10
N ALA A 209 -11.45 -6.50 -8.03
CA ALA A 209 -10.13 -5.91 -8.01
C ALA A 209 -9.12 -6.74 -8.81
N GLY A 210 -8.15 -6.09 -9.43
CA GLY A 210 -6.97 -6.76 -9.96
C GLY A 210 -6.14 -7.38 -8.83
N THR A 211 -5.40 -8.44 -9.15
CA THR A 211 -4.51 -9.07 -8.15
C THR A 211 -3.26 -8.20 -7.96
N PHE A 212 -2.64 -7.80 -9.06
CA PHE A 212 -1.46 -6.94 -9.08
C PHE A 212 -1.70 -5.71 -9.95
N MET A 213 -1.03 -4.61 -9.63
CA MET A 213 -1.18 -3.34 -10.33
C MET A 213 0.16 -2.66 -10.56
N TRP A 214 0.26 -1.89 -11.64
CA TRP A 214 1.44 -1.10 -11.98
C TRP A 214 1.02 0.24 -12.60
N LEU A 215 1.72 1.30 -12.28
CA LEU A 215 1.52 2.60 -12.92
C LEU A 215 2.23 2.62 -14.27
N LEU A 216 1.51 2.85 -15.36
CA LEU A 216 2.10 3.04 -16.69
C LEU A 216 2.63 4.47 -16.84
N THR A 217 3.55 4.66 -17.78
CA THR A 217 4.19 5.95 -18.00
C THR A 217 3.25 7.04 -18.57
N ASP A 218 2.03 6.68 -18.94
CA ASP A 218 0.95 7.61 -19.31
C ASP A 218 -0.03 7.88 -18.17
N GLY A 219 0.33 7.57 -16.93
CA GLY A 219 -0.48 7.81 -15.76
C GLY A 219 -1.66 6.85 -15.57
N SER A 220 -1.88 5.91 -16.48
CA SER A 220 -2.90 4.87 -16.31
C SER A 220 -2.36 3.71 -15.46
N ILE A 221 -3.27 2.93 -14.87
CA ILE A 221 -2.92 1.76 -14.06
C ILE A 221 -3.14 0.51 -14.88
N LEU A 222 -2.09 -0.27 -15.06
CA LEU A 222 -2.14 -1.64 -15.59
C LEU A 222 -2.55 -2.59 -14.47
N SER A 223 -3.41 -3.55 -14.73
CA SER A 223 -3.78 -4.59 -13.77
C SER A 223 -4.08 -5.90 -14.48
N ASN A 224 -3.70 -7.01 -13.87
CA ASN A 224 -4.09 -8.34 -14.34
C ASN A 224 -5.38 -8.82 -13.68
N GLY A 225 -5.99 -9.83 -14.27
CA GLY A 225 -7.14 -10.52 -13.72
C GLY A 225 -6.75 -11.77 -12.95
N SER A 226 -7.75 -12.44 -12.38
CA SER A 226 -7.57 -13.67 -11.60
C SER A 226 -7.01 -14.86 -12.41
N ASP A 227 -7.09 -14.83 -13.74
CA ASP A 227 -6.48 -15.82 -14.62
C ASP A 227 -5.06 -15.42 -15.06
N LEU A 228 -4.58 -14.24 -14.63
CA LEU A 228 -3.27 -13.66 -14.92
C LEU A 228 -2.94 -13.46 -16.40
N HIS A 229 -3.80 -13.91 -17.33
CA HIS A 229 -3.68 -13.67 -18.78
C HIS A 229 -4.47 -12.44 -19.24
N GLN A 230 -5.57 -12.14 -18.56
CA GLN A 230 -6.41 -11.02 -18.91
C GLN A 230 -5.87 -9.75 -18.25
N TRP A 231 -5.76 -8.72 -19.04
CA TRP A 231 -5.22 -7.44 -18.60
C TRP A 231 -6.23 -6.32 -18.82
N VAL A 232 -6.22 -5.40 -17.91
CA VAL A 232 -7.07 -4.21 -17.95
C VAL A 232 -6.27 -2.97 -17.61
N LYS A 233 -6.81 -1.83 -18.00
CA LYS A 233 -6.22 -0.54 -17.71
C LYS A 233 -7.27 0.37 -17.06
N LEU A 234 -6.93 1.00 -15.94
CA LEU A 234 -7.70 2.08 -15.33
C LEU A 234 -7.12 3.42 -15.80
N VAL A 235 -7.94 4.22 -16.46
CA VAL A 235 -7.60 5.58 -16.86
C VAL A 235 -8.34 6.55 -15.94
N PRO A 236 -7.67 7.49 -15.27
CA PRO A 236 -8.34 8.48 -14.42
C PRO A 236 -9.26 9.38 -15.25
N ASP A 237 -10.18 10.09 -14.59
CA ASP A 237 -11.04 11.05 -15.27
C ASP A 237 -10.26 12.28 -15.79
N GLN A 238 -10.97 13.18 -16.44
CA GLN A 238 -10.38 14.42 -17.01
C GLN A 238 -9.74 15.36 -15.97
N PHE A 239 -9.89 15.11 -14.68
CA PHE A 239 -9.25 15.87 -13.59
C PHE A 239 -8.12 15.10 -12.91
N GLY A 240 -7.79 13.90 -13.43
CA GLY A 240 -6.79 13.02 -12.86
C GLY A 240 -7.28 12.25 -11.63
N ASP A 241 -8.59 12.11 -11.44
CA ASP A 241 -9.21 11.41 -10.33
C ASP A 241 -9.44 9.93 -10.68
N TYR A 242 -8.69 9.04 -10.06
CA TYR A 242 -8.78 7.59 -10.27
C TYR A 242 -10.06 7.01 -9.67
N THR A 243 -10.67 7.66 -8.69
CA THR A 243 -11.95 7.23 -8.09
C THR A 243 -13.14 7.42 -9.04
N LYS A 244 -12.92 8.10 -10.15
CA LYS A 244 -13.87 8.31 -11.25
C LYS A 244 -13.35 7.78 -12.57
N GLY A 245 -12.30 6.98 -12.51
CA GLY A 245 -11.63 6.43 -13.68
C GLY A 245 -12.49 5.43 -14.45
N THR A 246 -12.02 5.09 -15.65
CA THR A 246 -12.67 4.15 -16.55
C THR A 246 -11.76 2.97 -16.83
N TRP A 247 -12.30 1.76 -16.71
CA TRP A 247 -11.61 0.53 -17.06
C TRP A 247 -11.69 0.22 -18.55
N THR A 248 -10.59 -0.27 -19.10
CA THR A 248 -10.49 -0.71 -20.51
C THR A 248 -9.78 -2.05 -20.55
N GLN A 249 -10.34 -2.99 -21.32
CA GLN A 249 -9.69 -4.28 -21.55
C GLN A 249 -8.49 -4.13 -22.49
N LEU A 250 -7.42 -4.85 -22.22
CA LEU A 250 -6.18 -4.86 -22.99
C LEU A 250 -5.97 -6.22 -23.69
N ALA A 251 -4.90 -6.31 -24.46
CA ALA A 251 -4.47 -7.56 -25.09
C ALA A 251 -4.11 -8.61 -24.04
N THR A 252 -4.47 -9.85 -24.30
CA THR A 252 -4.12 -11.01 -23.47
C THR A 252 -2.64 -11.33 -23.57
N SER A 253 -2.00 -11.61 -22.44
CA SER A 253 -0.58 -11.98 -22.38
C SER A 253 -0.33 -13.42 -22.82
N PRO A 254 0.87 -13.74 -23.35
CA PRO A 254 1.28 -15.11 -23.67
C PRO A 254 1.36 -16.03 -22.44
N TYR A 255 1.83 -15.48 -21.32
CA TYR A 255 1.93 -16.17 -20.03
C TYR A 255 0.98 -15.54 -19.02
N GLY A 256 0.38 -16.35 -18.17
CA GLY A 256 -0.30 -15.90 -16.96
C GLY A 256 0.68 -16.00 -15.79
N LEU A 257 1.43 -14.95 -15.52
CA LEU A 257 2.42 -14.91 -14.45
C LEU A 257 1.84 -14.13 -13.26
N GLY A 258 1.95 -14.69 -12.08
CA GLY A 258 1.63 -14.06 -10.81
C GLY A 258 2.79 -14.21 -9.84
N ALA A 259 2.93 -13.31 -8.89
CA ALA A 259 4.08 -13.24 -8.02
C ALA A 259 5.37 -13.27 -8.86
N ALA A 260 5.56 -12.26 -9.69
CA ALA A 260 6.57 -12.25 -10.73
C ALA A 260 7.50 -11.06 -10.62
N GLN A 261 8.65 -11.16 -11.26
CA GLN A 261 9.61 -10.05 -11.37
C GLN A 261 9.07 -9.02 -12.36
N ASP A 262 8.54 -7.93 -11.84
CA ASP A 262 7.82 -6.92 -12.61
C ASP A 262 8.56 -5.59 -12.63
N GLN A 263 8.79 -5.00 -13.81
CA GLN A 263 9.50 -3.74 -13.93
C GLN A 263 9.01 -2.89 -15.11
N MET A 264 9.02 -1.56 -14.94
CA MET A 264 8.90 -0.64 -16.06
C MET A 264 10.25 -0.45 -16.75
N LEU A 265 10.30 -0.53 -18.08
CA LEU A 265 11.53 -0.34 -18.85
C LEU A 265 11.77 1.14 -19.21
N PRO A 266 13.03 1.53 -19.48
CA PRO A 266 13.34 2.91 -19.86
C PRO A 266 12.59 3.43 -21.09
N ASP A 267 12.17 2.54 -21.98
CA ASP A 267 11.40 2.88 -23.19
C ASP A 267 9.88 2.92 -22.96
N GLY A 268 9.44 2.71 -21.72
CA GLY A 268 8.02 2.75 -21.32
C GLY A 268 7.25 1.45 -21.55
N ARG A 269 7.92 0.35 -21.93
CA ARG A 269 7.33 -0.98 -21.91
C ARG A 269 7.30 -1.55 -20.47
N PHE A 270 6.38 -2.45 -20.22
CA PHE A 270 6.32 -3.22 -18.99
C PHE A 270 6.98 -4.59 -19.20
N TYR A 271 7.83 -4.99 -18.27
CA TYR A 271 8.55 -6.26 -18.22
C TYR A 271 7.96 -7.12 -17.12
N GLN A 272 7.76 -8.40 -17.42
CA GLN A 272 7.36 -9.41 -16.46
C GLN A 272 8.13 -10.70 -16.72
N ALA A 273 8.67 -11.34 -15.68
CA ALA A 273 9.46 -12.55 -15.81
C ALA A 273 9.33 -13.47 -14.60
N GLY A 274 9.56 -14.77 -14.80
CA GLY A 274 9.52 -15.76 -13.74
C GLY A 274 8.10 -16.05 -13.25
N GLY A 275 7.85 -15.81 -11.98
CA GLY A 275 6.59 -15.99 -11.28
C GLY A 275 6.50 -17.31 -10.52
N GLU A 276 5.93 -17.24 -9.31
CA GLU A 276 5.58 -18.41 -8.50
C GLU A 276 4.37 -19.13 -9.09
N PHE A 277 3.37 -18.35 -9.49
CA PHE A 277 2.15 -18.86 -10.08
C PHE A 277 2.20 -18.70 -11.59
N ILE A 278 2.18 -19.84 -12.30
CA ILE A 278 2.15 -19.88 -13.75
C ILE A 278 0.88 -20.60 -14.18
N TYR A 279 -0.06 -19.83 -14.74
CA TYR A 279 -1.28 -20.38 -15.29
C TYR A 279 -1.17 -20.46 -16.80
N GLN A 280 -1.19 -21.69 -17.34
CA GLN A 280 -1.21 -22.04 -18.77
C GLN A 280 -0.03 -21.50 -19.61
N PHE A 281 0.91 -22.38 -19.83
CA PHE A 281 1.80 -22.25 -20.98
C PHE A 281 1.04 -22.58 -22.28
N PRO A 282 1.46 -22.03 -23.43
CA PRO A 282 1.03 -22.56 -24.72
C PRO A 282 1.27 -24.08 -24.72
N SER A 283 0.28 -24.84 -25.17
CA SER A 283 0.28 -26.30 -25.18
C SER A 283 1.62 -26.86 -25.69
N GLY A 284 2.40 -27.50 -24.82
CA GLY A 284 3.66 -28.15 -25.17
C GLY A 284 4.89 -27.77 -24.37
N SER A 285 4.82 -26.75 -23.49
CA SER A 285 5.89 -26.42 -22.57
C SER A 285 5.75 -27.21 -21.26
N SER A 286 6.86 -27.72 -20.74
CA SER A 286 6.88 -28.38 -19.44
C SER A 286 6.59 -27.32 -18.35
N THR A 287 5.68 -27.61 -17.47
CA THR A 287 5.15 -26.75 -16.40
C THR A 287 6.15 -26.35 -15.31
N ASN A 288 7.45 -26.43 -15.54
CA ASN A 288 8.50 -26.21 -14.54
C ASN A 288 9.55 -25.16 -14.94
N ASP A 289 9.37 -24.44 -16.06
CA ASP A 289 10.33 -23.44 -16.49
C ASP A 289 9.88 -22.04 -16.05
N HIS A 290 10.16 -21.71 -14.81
CA HIS A 290 9.94 -20.36 -14.23
C HIS A 290 11.03 -19.37 -14.69
N ASN A 291 11.34 -19.32 -15.98
CA ASN A 291 12.33 -18.41 -16.57
C ASN A 291 11.80 -17.64 -17.79
N GLY A 292 10.49 -17.74 -18.06
CA GLY A 292 9.85 -17.02 -19.15
C GLY A 292 9.88 -15.52 -18.93
N VAL A 293 9.96 -14.76 -20.04
CA VAL A 293 9.92 -13.30 -20.04
C VAL A 293 8.89 -12.83 -21.03
N GLN A 294 8.08 -11.86 -20.65
CA GLN A 294 7.15 -11.19 -21.54
C GLN A 294 7.18 -9.67 -21.37
N LEU A 295 6.96 -8.97 -22.47
CA LEU A 295 7.06 -7.52 -22.57
C LEU A 295 5.76 -6.96 -23.10
N TYR A 296 5.13 -6.05 -22.38
CA TYR A 296 3.95 -5.33 -22.83
C TYR A 296 4.33 -3.97 -23.40
N ASN A 297 3.86 -3.67 -24.59
CA ASN A 297 3.97 -2.35 -25.20
C ASN A 297 2.62 -1.59 -25.07
N PRO A 298 2.53 -0.59 -24.18
CA PRO A 298 1.29 0.14 -23.96
C PRO A 298 0.89 1.06 -25.12
N VAL A 299 1.81 1.35 -26.07
CA VAL A 299 1.49 2.15 -27.27
C VAL A 299 0.70 1.33 -28.29
N THR A 300 1.15 0.10 -28.53
CA THR A 300 0.54 -0.80 -29.52
C THR A 300 -0.49 -1.75 -28.90
N ASN A 301 -0.59 -1.80 -27.57
CA ASN A 301 -1.39 -2.76 -26.83
C ASN A 301 -1.07 -4.20 -27.25
N THR A 302 0.22 -4.56 -27.23
CA THR A 302 0.69 -5.89 -27.65
C THR A 302 1.69 -6.45 -26.66
N TRP A 303 1.65 -7.77 -26.49
CA TRP A 303 2.64 -8.54 -25.78
C TRP A 303 3.62 -9.19 -26.73
N THR A 304 4.88 -9.26 -26.32
CA THR A 304 5.94 -10.02 -27.02
C THR A 304 6.72 -10.85 -26.01
N LEU A 305 7.21 -12.01 -26.46
CA LEU A 305 8.10 -12.80 -25.63
C LEU A 305 9.49 -12.20 -25.60
N GLY A 306 10.07 -12.13 -24.41
CA GLY A 306 11.47 -11.86 -24.20
C GLY A 306 12.33 -13.13 -24.29
N GLN A 307 13.65 -12.95 -24.29
CA GLN A 307 14.56 -14.07 -24.12
C GLN A 307 14.46 -14.61 -22.69
N SER A 308 14.25 -15.91 -22.55
CA SER A 308 14.23 -16.57 -21.24
C SER A 308 15.54 -16.37 -20.49
N GLY A 309 15.45 -16.32 -19.15
CA GLY A 309 16.63 -16.18 -18.29
C GLY A 309 17.68 -17.26 -18.53
N LEU A 310 18.95 -16.93 -18.25
CA LEU A 310 20.07 -17.85 -18.39
C LEU A 310 19.92 -19.10 -17.49
N TYR A 311 19.25 -18.92 -16.38
CA TYR A 311 19.06 -19.93 -15.36
C TYR A 311 17.57 -20.27 -15.28
N GLY A 312 17.22 -21.52 -15.00
CA GLY A 312 15.85 -22.02 -15.07
C GLY A 312 14.92 -21.63 -13.92
N ASN A 313 15.37 -20.78 -13.00
CA ASN A 313 14.63 -20.51 -11.76
C ASN A 313 14.59 -18.99 -11.47
N LEU A 314 13.95 -18.22 -12.32
CA LEU A 314 13.65 -16.82 -11.99
C LEU A 314 12.63 -16.73 -10.86
N TRP A 315 11.55 -17.52 -10.94
CA TRP A 315 10.49 -17.59 -9.92
C TRP A 315 10.07 -16.17 -9.45
N ASP A 316 9.80 -16.02 -8.18
CA ASP A 316 9.39 -14.86 -7.42
C ASP A 316 10.55 -14.16 -6.68
N THR A 317 11.78 -14.38 -7.09
CA THR A 317 12.93 -13.77 -6.41
C THR A 317 13.04 -12.26 -6.65
N GLY A 318 13.63 -11.55 -5.71
CA GLY A 318 13.87 -10.11 -5.80
C GLY A 318 14.61 -9.67 -7.07
N THR A 319 14.21 -8.55 -7.60
CA THR A 319 14.79 -7.89 -8.76
C THR A 319 14.90 -6.39 -8.56
N ALA A 320 15.78 -5.72 -9.28
CA ALA A 320 15.92 -4.28 -9.19
C ALA A 320 16.50 -3.67 -10.48
N HIS A 321 16.16 -2.40 -10.71
CA HIS A 321 16.78 -1.60 -11.76
C HIS A 321 18.20 -1.21 -11.43
N LEU A 322 19.09 -1.37 -12.43
CA LEU A 322 20.32 -0.62 -12.51
C LEU A 322 20.04 0.79 -13.06
N LYS A 323 20.90 1.75 -12.73
CA LYS A 323 20.70 3.15 -13.21
C LYS A 323 20.65 3.28 -14.73
N ASP A 324 21.29 2.40 -15.48
CA ASP A 324 21.28 2.39 -16.95
C ASP A 324 20.03 1.72 -17.56
N GLY A 325 19.11 1.29 -16.72
CA GLY A 325 17.82 0.69 -17.09
C GLY A 325 17.87 -0.80 -17.35
N ARG A 326 19.01 -1.46 -17.16
CA ARG A 326 19.08 -2.92 -17.09
C ARG A 326 18.46 -3.41 -15.79
N ILE A 327 18.04 -4.65 -15.77
CA ILE A 327 17.41 -5.29 -14.61
C ILE A 327 18.33 -6.38 -14.07
N VAL A 328 18.73 -6.28 -12.81
CA VAL A 328 19.42 -7.37 -12.13
C VAL A 328 18.43 -8.27 -11.42
N SER A 329 18.64 -9.56 -11.52
CA SER A 329 17.77 -10.60 -10.98
C SER A 329 18.61 -11.76 -10.48
N SER A 330 18.09 -12.56 -9.57
CA SER A 330 18.77 -13.77 -9.10
C SER A 330 18.08 -15.04 -9.56
N ASP A 331 18.74 -16.18 -9.32
CA ASP A 331 18.16 -17.51 -9.36
C ASP A 331 17.69 -17.84 -7.94
N GLN A 332 16.38 -18.05 -7.73
CA GLN A 332 15.81 -18.28 -6.40
C GLN A 332 16.49 -19.43 -5.66
N ARG A 333 16.88 -20.48 -6.35
CA ARG A 333 17.40 -21.72 -5.74
C ARG A 333 18.91 -21.80 -5.66
N MET A 334 19.60 -20.90 -6.35
CA MET A 334 21.07 -20.91 -6.46
C MET A 334 21.61 -19.49 -6.20
N ALA A 335 22.84 -19.41 -5.77
CA ALA A 335 23.51 -18.13 -5.56
C ALA A 335 23.94 -17.43 -6.87
N ARG A 336 23.14 -17.52 -7.92
CA ARG A 336 23.44 -16.95 -9.24
C ARG A 336 22.71 -15.64 -9.44
N THR A 337 23.38 -14.69 -10.09
CA THR A 337 22.81 -13.41 -10.47
C THR A 337 22.97 -13.21 -11.97
N GLN A 338 21.97 -12.61 -12.60
CA GLN A 338 21.95 -12.33 -14.03
C GLN A 338 21.35 -10.93 -14.28
N ILE A 339 21.68 -10.36 -15.42
CA ILE A 339 21.24 -9.01 -15.80
C ILE A 339 20.54 -9.08 -17.16
N PHE A 340 19.31 -8.63 -17.21
CA PHE A 340 18.54 -8.42 -18.43
C PHE A 340 18.83 -7.06 -19.02
N ASP A 341 19.12 -7.02 -20.31
CA ASP A 341 19.27 -5.77 -21.07
C ASP A 341 18.06 -5.59 -22.02
N PRO A 342 17.16 -4.64 -21.74
CA PRO A 342 15.97 -4.43 -22.55
C PRO A 342 16.26 -3.93 -23.99
N LYS A 343 17.46 -3.39 -24.22
CA LYS A 343 17.88 -2.92 -25.55
C LYS A 343 18.24 -4.06 -26.49
N THR A 344 18.85 -5.10 -25.96
CA THR A 344 19.25 -6.30 -26.70
C THR A 344 18.27 -7.44 -26.55
N ASN A 345 17.32 -7.33 -25.62
CA ASN A 345 16.42 -8.40 -25.20
C ASN A 345 17.22 -9.65 -24.78
N GLY A 346 18.33 -9.45 -24.08
CA GLY A 346 19.28 -10.53 -23.76
C GLY A 346 19.74 -10.49 -22.32
N TRP A 347 20.29 -11.62 -21.87
CA TRP A 347 20.79 -11.80 -20.52
C TRP A 347 22.29 -11.97 -20.49
N THR A 348 22.91 -11.46 -19.42
CA THR A 348 24.32 -11.67 -19.08
C THR A 348 24.46 -12.16 -17.65
N ALA A 349 25.42 -13.06 -17.39
CA ALA A 349 25.73 -13.49 -16.04
C ALA A 349 26.38 -12.33 -15.26
N ALA A 350 26.04 -12.21 -13.99
CA ALA A 350 26.70 -11.30 -13.05
C ALA A 350 27.42 -12.09 -11.95
N ALA A 351 28.09 -11.41 -11.03
CA ALA A 351 28.75 -12.03 -9.90
C ALA A 351 27.74 -12.83 -9.05
N ASN A 352 28.13 -14.02 -8.64
CA ASN A 352 27.30 -14.83 -7.74
C ASN A 352 27.17 -14.16 -6.36
N ARG A 353 25.99 -14.28 -5.78
CA ARG A 353 25.77 -13.88 -4.39
C ARG A 353 26.53 -14.79 -3.43
N PRO A 354 26.81 -14.32 -2.20
CA PRO A 354 27.40 -15.17 -1.15
C PRO A 354 26.46 -16.29 -0.66
N ALA A 355 25.15 -16.15 -0.85
CA ALA A 355 24.13 -17.15 -0.52
C ALA A 355 23.02 -17.17 -1.57
N THR A 356 22.16 -18.19 -1.54
CA THR A 356 20.93 -18.24 -2.33
C THR A 356 20.05 -17.04 -2.04
N ALA A 357 19.32 -16.56 -3.04
CA ALA A 357 18.45 -15.40 -2.86
C ALA A 357 17.22 -15.73 -2.01
N GLY A 358 16.62 -16.89 -2.22
CA GLY A 358 15.28 -17.11 -1.68
C GLY A 358 14.33 -16.04 -2.19
N GLU A 359 13.40 -15.67 -1.37
CA GLU A 359 12.39 -14.63 -1.56
C GLU A 359 12.84 -13.33 -0.85
N ASP A 360 14.04 -12.82 -1.17
CA ASP A 360 14.61 -11.62 -0.55
C ASP A 360 14.06 -10.33 -1.18
N GLY A 361 13.71 -9.33 -0.38
CA GLY A 361 13.39 -7.99 -0.86
C GLY A 361 14.64 -7.23 -1.35
N TRP A 362 14.54 -6.59 -2.53
CA TRP A 362 15.64 -5.86 -3.16
C TRP A 362 15.29 -4.40 -3.40
N VAL A 363 16.17 -3.49 -3.01
CA VAL A 363 16.01 -2.04 -3.26
C VAL A 363 17.26 -1.42 -3.89
N PRO A 364 17.11 -0.64 -4.97
CA PRO A 364 18.18 0.15 -5.54
C PRO A 364 18.48 1.36 -4.66
N LEU A 365 19.75 1.60 -4.38
CA LEU A 365 20.20 2.78 -3.64
C LEU A 365 20.54 3.95 -4.58
N PRO A 366 20.56 5.19 -4.07
CA PRO A 366 20.88 6.37 -4.87
C PRO A 366 22.28 6.35 -5.50
N ASP A 367 23.23 5.61 -4.93
CA ASP A 367 24.58 5.44 -5.51
C ASP A 367 24.64 4.41 -6.65
N GLY A 368 23.52 3.77 -6.98
CA GLY A 368 23.39 2.77 -8.02
C GLY A 368 23.66 1.33 -7.57
N SER A 369 24.08 1.13 -6.33
CA SER A 369 24.17 -0.22 -5.75
C SER A 369 22.78 -0.74 -5.35
N ILE A 370 22.67 -2.04 -5.11
CA ILE A 370 21.41 -2.70 -4.72
C ILE A 370 21.60 -3.39 -3.38
N VAL A 371 20.69 -3.18 -2.46
CA VAL A 371 20.64 -3.90 -1.19
C VAL A 371 19.58 -4.97 -1.28
N SER A 372 19.94 -6.19 -0.88
CA SER A 372 19.05 -7.33 -0.70
C SER A 372 19.05 -7.71 0.76
N ILE A 373 17.86 -7.88 1.32
CA ILE A 373 17.63 -8.28 2.71
C ILE A 373 16.60 -9.40 2.72
N GLY A 374 16.92 -10.47 3.43
CA GLY A 374 16.03 -11.61 3.60
C GLY A 374 16.49 -12.54 4.72
N ASN A 375 15.86 -13.70 4.83
CA ASN A 375 16.16 -14.69 5.86
C ASN A 375 17.60 -15.22 5.80
N GLY A 376 18.20 -15.23 4.60
CA GLY A 376 19.61 -15.65 4.38
C GLY A 376 20.63 -14.65 4.87
N GLY A 377 20.23 -13.39 5.13
CA GLY A 377 21.11 -12.31 5.53
C GLY A 377 20.87 -11.04 4.73
N ALA A 378 21.85 -10.15 4.76
CA ALA A 378 21.81 -8.91 4.01
C ALA A 378 23.07 -8.79 3.12
N TYR A 379 22.87 -8.32 1.89
CA TYR A 379 23.91 -8.25 0.88
C TYR A 379 23.79 -6.94 0.09
N ARG A 380 24.92 -6.46 -0.44
CA ARG A 380 24.93 -5.28 -1.31
C ARG A 380 25.67 -5.57 -2.60
N TYR A 381 25.03 -5.34 -3.71
CA TYR A 381 25.62 -5.48 -5.05
C TYR A 381 26.15 -4.14 -5.55
N ASP A 382 27.42 -4.13 -5.94
CA ASP A 382 28.02 -3.02 -6.67
C ASP A 382 28.06 -3.39 -8.16
N PRO A 383 27.22 -2.81 -9.01
CA PRO A 383 27.17 -3.14 -10.42
C PRO A 383 28.40 -2.64 -11.20
N ALA A 384 29.07 -1.59 -10.72
CA ALA A 384 30.28 -1.07 -11.37
C ALA A 384 31.49 -2.00 -11.18
N ALA A 385 31.61 -2.58 -9.99
CA ALA A 385 32.65 -3.57 -9.69
C ALA A 385 32.22 -5.01 -10.03
N ASN A 386 30.93 -5.23 -10.26
CA ASN A 386 30.30 -6.55 -10.40
C ASN A 386 30.62 -7.46 -9.19
N VAL A 387 30.36 -6.98 -7.98
CA VAL A 387 30.69 -7.68 -6.73
C VAL A 387 29.53 -7.60 -5.74
N TRP A 388 29.25 -8.71 -5.08
CA TRP A 388 28.39 -8.76 -3.91
C TRP A 388 29.20 -8.67 -2.62
N THR A 389 28.83 -7.79 -1.73
CA THR A 389 29.39 -7.63 -0.38
C THR A 389 28.38 -8.15 0.66
N THR A 390 28.83 -9.02 1.56
CA THR A 390 28.04 -9.42 2.73
C THR A 390 27.98 -8.28 3.72
N LEU A 391 26.76 -7.87 4.09
CA LEU A 391 26.51 -6.84 5.10
C LEU A 391 26.49 -7.46 6.51
N PRO A 392 26.59 -6.67 7.57
CA PRO A 392 26.34 -7.15 8.93
C PRO A 392 24.99 -7.85 9.00
N ARG A 393 24.91 -8.90 9.81
CA ARG A 393 23.63 -9.60 10.00
C ARG A 393 22.61 -8.66 10.64
N PRO A 394 21.34 -8.71 10.19
CA PRO A 394 20.27 -8.05 10.90
C PRO A 394 20.21 -8.47 12.38
N PRO A 395 19.68 -7.65 13.28
CA PRO A 395 19.43 -8.04 14.67
C PRO A 395 18.68 -9.37 14.75
N SER A 396 18.97 -10.19 15.76
CA SER A 396 18.35 -11.52 15.92
C SER A 396 16.82 -11.47 16.07
N THR A 397 16.28 -10.32 16.45
CA THR A 397 14.85 -10.06 16.50
C THR A 397 14.18 -10.07 15.13
N TYR A 398 14.94 -9.83 14.07
CA TYR A 398 14.47 -9.85 12.69
C TYR A 398 14.24 -11.27 12.15
N ALA A 399 14.94 -12.27 12.69
CA ALA A 399 14.80 -13.65 12.23
C ALA A 399 13.36 -14.11 12.42
N SER A 400 12.66 -14.26 11.32
CA SER A 400 11.29 -14.72 11.27
C SER A 400 11.21 -16.25 11.34
N GLY A 401 10.06 -16.76 11.68
CA GLY A 401 9.77 -18.19 11.57
C GLY A 401 9.31 -18.62 10.17
N SER A 402 9.18 -17.69 9.23
CA SER A 402 8.80 -17.94 7.84
C SER A 402 10.02 -17.98 6.93
N THR A 403 9.91 -18.68 5.81
CA THR A 403 10.87 -18.66 4.70
C THR A 403 10.61 -17.52 3.75
N ASP A 404 9.36 -17.07 3.73
CA ASP A 404 8.91 -15.97 2.90
C ASP A 404 9.27 -14.66 3.58
N THR A 405 9.65 -13.68 2.84
CA THR A 405 10.36 -12.60 3.44
C THR A 405 9.70 -11.28 3.33
N SER A 406 10.27 -10.54 3.77
CA SER A 406 10.11 -9.25 4.32
C SER A 406 10.15 -8.22 3.24
N MET A 407 9.14 -7.45 3.25
CA MET A 407 9.13 -6.18 2.60
C MET A 407 10.32 -5.31 3.02
N VAL A 408 11.06 -4.83 2.05
CA VAL A 408 12.21 -3.94 2.21
C VAL A 408 11.90 -2.60 1.56
N THR A 409 11.96 -1.52 2.33
CA THR A 409 11.57 -0.18 1.87
C THR A 409 12.70 0.82 2.06
N LEU A 410 13.24 1.36 0.97
CA LEU A 410 14.11 2.53 1.02
C LEU A 410 13.26 3.78 1.25
N MET A 411 13.48 4.45 2.35
CA MET A 411 12.75 5.65 2.77
C MET A 411 13.39 6.95 2.25
N TYR A 412 12.66 8.06 2.32
CA TYR A 412 13.15 9.38 1.87
C TYR A 412 14.39 9.89 2.60
N ASP A 413 14.65 9.42 3.80
CA ASP A 413 15.84 9.76 4.58
C ASP A 413 17.09 8.90 4.25
N GLY A 414 16.94 7.97 3.31
CA GLY A 414 18.00 7.09 2.83
C GLY A 414 18.22 5.84 3.67
N ARG A 415 17.45 5.66 4.75
CA ARG A 415 17.44 4.42 5.54
C ARG A 415 16.52 3.39 4.90
N ILE A 416 16.74 2.14 5.21
CA ILE A 416 15.93 1.02 4.73
C ILE A 416 15.16 0.44 5.92
N LEU A 417 13.84 0.41 5.83
CA LEU A 417 12.97 -0.34 6.71
C LEU A 417 12.88 -1.78 6.20
N ALA A 418 13.17 -2.75 7.05
CA ALA A 418 12.95 -4.16 6.77
C ALA A 418 11.98 -4.73 7.81
N MET A 419 10.91 -5.34 7.31
CA MET A 419 9.83 -5.87 8.14
C MET A 419 10.10 -7.36 8.37
N GLY A 420 10.24 -7.78 9.60
CA GLY A 420 10.26 -9.19 9.98
C GLY A 420 8.94 -9.59 10.62
N HIS A 421 8.76 -10.89 10.85
CA HIS A 421 7.48 -11.47 11.28
C HIS A 421 6.76 -10.70 12.42
N ASN A 422 7.44 -10.33 13.48
CA ASN A 422 6.85 -9.65 14.65
C ASN A 422 7.50 -8.30 14.98
N THR A 423 8.48 -7.88 14.20
CA THR A 423 9.25 -6.68 14.48
C THR A 423 9.82 -6.11 13.20
N SER A 424 10.29 -4.89 13.27
CA SER A 424 11.03 -4.27 12.17
C SER A 424 12.45 -3.93 12.58
N VAL A 425 13.31 -3.78 11.59
CA VAL A 425 14.68 -3.30 11.76
C VAL A 425 14.96 -2.22 10.72
N ILE A 426 15.88 -1.33 11.03
CA ILE A 426 16.23 -0.22 10.16
C ILE A 426 17.71 -0.35 9.81
N TYR A 427 18.00 -0.46 8.52
CA TYR A 427 19.36 -0.45 8.01
C TYR A 427 19.74 0.94 7.51
N THR A 428 20.86 1.44 7.97
CA THR A 428 21.48 2.66 7.43
C THR A 428 22.64 2.26 6.51
N PRO A 429 22.51 2.42 5.19
CA PRO A 429 23.57 2.05 4.26
C PRO A 429 24.86 2.83 4.51
N GLY A 430 25.99 2.18 4.32
CA GLY A 430 27.28 2.85 4.28
C GLY A 430 27.41 3.76 3.07
N ALA A 431 28.29 4.76 3.14
CA ALA A 431 28.44 5.78 2.11
C ALA A 431 28.94 5.23 0.76
N ARG A 432 29.61 4.09 0.77
CA ARG A 432 30.09 3.38 -0.44
C ARG A 432 29.56 1.95 -0.46
N PRO A 433 29.47 1.30 -1.62
CA PRO A 433 29.01 -0.08 -1.72
C PRO A 433 29.79 -1.09 -0.85
N SER A 434 31.07 -0.82 -0.59
CA SER A 434 31.92 -1.65 0.27
C SER A 434 31.76 -1.39 1.77
N ASP A 435 31.09 -0.31 2.17
CA ASP A 435 30.96 0.06 3.58
C ASP A 435 29.82 -0.75 4.21
N PRO A 436 30.01 -1.29 5.43
CA PRO A 436 29.07 -2.26 6.00
C PRO A 436 27.71 -1.65 6.44
N GLY A 437 27.65 -0.32 6.60
CA GLY A 437 26.44 0.31 7.17
C GLY A 437 26.18 -0.11 8.63
N SER A 438 24.97 0.12 9.11
CA SER A 438 24.59 -0.22 10.49
C SER A 438 23.10 -0.53 10.63
N TRP A 439 22.78 -1.34 11.63
CA TRP A 439 21.41 -1.70 11.98
C TRP A 439 20.96 -0.99 13.24
N ALA A 440 19.68 -0.64 13.27
CA ALA A 440 18.95 -0.20 14.45
C ALA A 440 17.67 -1.03 14.61
N GLN A 441 17.19 -1.16 15.83
CA GLN A 441 15.90 -1.76 16.10
C GLN A 441 14.79 -0.79 15.68
N GLY A 442 13.86 -1.27 14.88
CA GLY A 442 12.60 -0.58 14.58
C GLY A 442 11.51 -0.91 15.60
N PRO A 443 10.33 -0.32 15.48
CA PRO A 443 9.19 -0.65 16.33
C PRO A 443 8.69 -2.07 16.06
N GLY A 444 8.00 -2.65 17.06
CA GLY A 444 7.28 -3.92 16.88
C GLY A 444 6.08 -3.76 15.97
N ILE A 445 5.71 -4.84 15.29
CA ILE A 445 4.46 -4.91 14.52
C ILE A 445 3.28 -4.78 15.50
N PRO A 446 2.20 -4.06 15.17
CA PRO A 446 1.04 -3.91 16.05
C PRO A 446 0.50 -5.24 16.54
N GLN A 447 0.13 -5.30 17.83
CA GLN A 447 -0.34 -6.54 18.47
C GLN A 447 -1.51 -7.19 17.73
N GLY A 448 -1.44 -8.52 17.60
CA GLY A 448 -2.47 -9.32 16.94
C GLY A 448 -2.32 -9.37 15.42
N SER A 449 -1.20 -8.90 14.89
CA SER A 449 -0.81 -9.07 13.49
C SER A 449 0.66 -9.46 13.38
N PHE A 450 1.02 -9.98 12.22
CA PHE A 450 2.40 -10.30 11.85
C PHE A 450 2.61 -9.96 10.37
N VAL A 451 3.84 -9.95 9.95
CA VAL A 451 4.24 -9.68 8.56
C VAL A 451 4.65 -10.98 7.90
N ASP A 452 4.05 -11.27 6.74
CA ASP A 452 4.30 -12.45 5.91
C ASP A 452 3.69 -12.15 4.54
N ASP A 453 4.43 -12.15 3.46
CA ASP A 453 4.02 -11.72 2.11
C ASP A 453 3.22 -10.40 2.13
N VAL A 454 3.80 -9.36 2.67
CA VAL A 454 3.11 -8.08 2.81
C VAL A 454 3.66 -7.05 1.86
N TYR A 455 2.76 -6.16 1.45
CA TYR A 455 3.08 -5.07 0.53
C TYR A 455 3.18 -3.75 1.26
N ALA A 456 3.98 -2.85 0.71
CA ALA A 456 4.09 -1.50 1.19
C ALA A 456 4.32 -0.49 0.08
N THR A 457 4.18 0.78 0.44
CA THR A 457 4.72 1.88 -0.37
C THR A 457 5.06 3.09 0.51
N PRO A 458 6.18 3.77 0.24
CA PRO A 458 6.48 5.05 0.86
C PRO A 458 5.51 6.11 0.34
N GLU A 459 4.84 6.81 1.24
CA GLU A 459 3.94 7.90 0.92
C GLU A 459 4.71 9.21 0.67
N GLY A 460 4.13 10.10 -0.13
CA GLY A 460 4.70 11.42 -0.39
C GLY A 460 4.95 12.27 0.87
N ASN A 461 4.26 12.01 1.97
CA ASN A 461 4.47 12.66 3.28
C ASN A 461 5.71 12.16 4.04
N GLY A 462 6.35 11.08 3.56
CA GLY A 462 7.55 10.45 4.13
C GLY A 462 7.30 9.26 5.02
N LYS A 463 6.06 8.90 5.25
CA LYS A 463 5.69 7.68 5.97
C LYS A 463 5.66 6.48 5.02
N VAL A 464 5.46 5.29 5.56
CA VAL A 464 5.33 4.05 4.80
C VAL A 464 4.01 3.40 5.18
N ILE A 465 3.08 3.29 4.23
CA ILE A 465 1.88 2.45 4.39
C ILE A 465 2.26 1.00 4.09
N TYR A 466 1.72 0.08 4.88
CA TYR A 466 1.91 -1.36 4.68
C TYR A 466 0.72 -2.13 5.24
N ASP A 467 0.51 -3.33 4.75
CA ASP A 467 -0.44 -4.26 5.35
C ASP A 467 0.26 -5.24 6.31
N SER A 468 -0.51 -5.94 7.10
CA SER A 468 -0.08 -7.03 7.97
C SER A 468 -1.21 -8.03 8.12
N VAL A 469 -0.86 -9.30 8.27
CA VAL A 469 -1.83 -10.38 8.43
C VAL A 469 -2.32 -10.44 9.86
N ARG A 470 -3.65 -10.51 10.05
CA ARG A 470 -4.22 -10.75 11.38
C ARG A 470 -4.21 -12.24 11.72
N CYS A 471 -3.69 -12.56 12.88
CA CYS A 471 -3.78 -13.90 13.45
C CYS A 471 -4.63 -13.91 14.70
N SER A 472 -5.45 -14.95 14.84
CA SER A 472 -6.02 -15.31 16.12
C SER A 472 -5.01 -16.15 16.91
N TRP A 473 -4.28 -15.54 17.78
CA TRP A 473 -3.35 -16.24 18.70
C TRP A 473 -4.05 -17.26 19.61
N VAL A 474 -5.38 -17.18 19.71
CA VAL A 474 -6.18 -18.07 20.55
C VAL A 474 -6.42 -19.42 19.86
N THR A 475 -6.49 -19.46 18.53
CA THR A 475 -6.78 -20.68 17.77
C THR A 475 -5.58 -21.19 16.97
N GLY A 476 -4.51 -20.42 16.87
CA GLY A 476 -3.36 -20.73 15.98
C GLY A 476 -3.73 -20.67 14.49
N GLU A 477 -4.93 -20.18 14.16
CA GLU A 477 -5.37 -20.01 12.79
C GLU A 477 -4.97 -18.62 12.31
N CYS A 478 -3.94 -18.57 11.50
CA CYS A 478 -3.63 -17.46 10.64
C CYS A 478 -4.22 -17.73 9.27
N GLY A 479 -4.88 -16.80 8.70
CA GLY A 479 -5.42 -16.97 7.36
C GLY A 479 -6.16 -15.73 6.88
N SER A 480 -6.30 -15.63 5.58
CA SER A 480 -7.06 -14.59 4.88
C SER A 480 -8.50 -14.38 5.42
N ALA A 481 -9.04 -15.36 6.17
CA ALA A 481 -10.34 -15.23 6.86
C ALA A 481 -10.32 -14.22 8.02
N SER A 482 -9.14 -13.89 8.56
CA SER A 482 -9.00 -12.91 9.67
C SER A 482 -8.82 -11.47 9.15
N GLY A 483 -8.59 -11.30 7.86
CA GLY A 483 -8.37 -10.03 7.19
C GLY A 483 -6.95 -9.47 7.42
N ALA A 484 -6.50 -8.62 6.51
CA ALA A 484 -5.29 -7.83 6.70
C ALA A 484 -5.58 -6.61 7.58
N GLN A 485 -4.54 -6.00 8.12
CA GLN A 485 -4.58 -4.75 8.85
C GLN A 485 -3.69 -3.73 8.17
N LEU A 486 -4.21 -2.54 7.90
CA LEU A 486 -3.44 -1.46 7.32
C LEU A 486 -2.74 -0.65 8.41
N ASN A 487 -1.49 -0.39 8.19
CA ASN A 487 -0.61 0.28 9.14
C ASN A 487 0.22 1.35 8.44
N GLU A 488 0.74 2.27 9.23
CA GLU A 488 1.62 3.34 8.78
C GLU A 488 2.85 3.40 9.71
N PHE A 489 4.03 3.35 9.13
CA PHE A 489 5.30 3.60 9.83
C PHE A 489 5.71 5.06 9.63
N ASP A 490 6.00 5.76 10.72
CA ASP A 490 6.55 7.12 10.70
C ASP A 490 8.05 7.08 11.04
N PRO A 491 8.94 7.31 10.06
CA PRO A 491 10.38 7.28 10.27
C PRO A 491 10.92 8.42 11.14
N THR A 492 10.15 9.50 11.31
CA THR A 492 10.54 10.66 12.14
C THR A 492 10.42 10.33 13.62
N THR A 493 9.35 9.64 14.00
CA THR A 493 9.08 9.25 15.39
C THR A 493 9.52 7.83 15.71
N ASN A 494 9.87 7.03 14.68
CA ASN A 494 10.15 5.61 14.77
C ASN A 494 8.98 4.83 15.40
N THR A 495 7.76 5.09 14.94
CA THR A 495 6.53 4.47 15.46
C THR A 495 5.72 3.83 14.35
N MET A 496 5.01 2.77 14.68
CA MET A 496 3.99 2.15 13.86
C MET A 496 2.60 2.42 14.44
N SER A 497 1.64 2.68 13.57
CA SER A 497 0.24 2.90 13.95
C SER A 497 -0.71 2.23 12.96
N VAL A 498 -1.81 1.70 13.50
CA VAL A 498 -2.93 1.22 12.68
C VAL A 498 -3.65 2.41 12.09
N ILE A 499 -3.91 2.37 10.79
CA ILE A 499 -4.70 3.39 10.09
C ILE A 499 -6.12 2.89 9.80
N SER A 500 -7.00 3.81 9.39
CA SER A 500 -8.35 3.46 8.93
C SER A 500 -8.29 2.44 7.79
N GLN A 501 -9.28 1.56 7.74
CA GLN A 501 -9.40 0.56 6.67
C GLN A 501 -10.64 0.86 5.82
N PRO A 502 -10.61 0.56 4.51
CA PRO A 502 -11.81 0.62 3.71
C PRO A 502 -12.81 -0.45 4.17
N ASN A 503 -14.10 -0.14 4.11
CA ASN A 503 -15.14 -1.13 4.37
C ASN A 503 -15.40 -1.94 3.09
N ASP A 504 -14.57 -2.95 2.86
CA ASP A 504 -14.68 -3.84 1.69
C ASP A 504 -15.15 -5.23 2.11
N PRO A 505 -16.27 -5.73 1.55
CA PRO A 505 -16.74 -7.07 1.84
C PRO A 505 -15.83 -8.18 1.33
N GLY A 506 -14.93 -7.90 0.39
CA GLY A 506 -13.94 -8.84 -0.15
C GLY A 506 -12.65 -8.92 0.66
N GLY A 507 -12.50 -8.09 1.69
CA GLY A 507 -11.31 -8.05 2.54
C GLY A 507 -10.54 -6.73 2.47
N THR A 508 -9.42 -6.67 3.16
CA THR A 508 -8.55 -5.49 3.16
C THR A 508 -7.71 -5.48 1.88
N PRO A 509 -7.63 -4.34 1.17
CA PRO A 509 -6.72 -4.21 0.04
C PRO A 509 -5.27 -4.31 0.50
N VAL A 510 -4.47 -4.92 -0.33
CA VAL A 510 -3.04 -5.17 -0.10
C VAL A 510 -2.20 -4.61 -1.23
N ASN A 511 -1.55 -4.75 -2.03
CA ASN A 511 -0.78 -4.17 -3.15
C ASN A 511 -1.00 -2.66 -3.35
N PHE A 512 0.04 -1.86 -3.20
CA PHE A 512 -0.04 -0.39 -3.16
C PHE A 512 0.75 0.27 -4.29
N ILE A 513 0.15 1.31 -4.90
CA ILE A 513 0.78 2.15 -5.92
C ILE A 513 0.68 3.62 -5.55
N ASN A 514 1.79 4.35 -5.68
CA ASN A 514 1.79 5.81 -5.58
C ASN A 514 1.21 6.44 -6.84
N LEU A 515 0.13 7.20 -6.69
CA LEU A 515 -0.48 7.93 -7.78
C LEU A 515 0.21 9.28 -8.02
N PRO A 516 0.24 9.78 -9.26
CA PRO A 516 0.93 11.04 -9.59
C PRO A 516 0.42 12.25 -8.82
N ASN A 517 -0.79 12.19 -8.29
CA ASN A 517 -1.42 13.25 -7.49
C ASN A 517 -1.08 13.17 -5.99
N GLY A 518 -0.28 12.19 -5.55
CA GLY A 518 0.13 12.00 -4.16
C GLY A 518 -0.78 11.12 -3.32
N GLN A 519 -1.81 10.54 -3.91
CA GLN A 519 -2.63 9.50 -3.30
C GLN A 519 -1.97 8.12 -3.45
N VAL A 520 -2.48 7.12 -2.74
CA VAL A 520 -2.08 5.72 -2.85
C VAL A 520 -3.28 4.91 -3.35
N LEU A 521 -3.10 4.21 -4.47
CA LEU A 521 -4.05 3.22 -4.95
C LEU A 521 -3.72 1.88 -4.30
N ALA A 522 -4.72 1.18 -3.80
CA ALA A 522 -4.59 -0.15 -3.22
C ALA A 522 -5.50 -1.15 -3.94
N ALA A 523 -4.93 -2.29 -4.34
CA ALA A 523 -5.67 -3.40 -4.92
C ALA A 523 -6.04 -4.43 -3.87
N GLY A 524 -7.13 -5.13 -4.07
CA GLY A 524 -7.54 -6.27 -3.24
C GLY A 524 -9.00 -6.21 -2.84
N GLY A 525 -9.45 -7.25 -2.17
CA GLY A 525 -10.83 -7.36 -1.77
C GLY A 525 -11.79 -7.50 -2.95
N SER A 526 -12.91 -6.77 -2.91
CA SER A 526 -13.92 -6.78 -3.97
C SER A 526 -13.72 -5.66 -5.00
N ARG A 527 -12.84 -4.70 -4.72
CA ARG A 527 -12.53 -3.55 -5.60
C ARG A 527 -11.23 -2.88 -5.19
N ASN A 528 -10.75 -1.99 -6.03
CA ASN A 528 -9.61 -1.13 -5.70
C ASN A 528 -10.07 0.11 -4.93
N TRP A 529 -9.16 0.66 -4.14
CA TRP A 529 -9.39 1.80 -3.28
C TRP A 529 -8.29 2.83 -3.43
N VAL A 530 -8.62 4.10 -3.25
CA VAL A 530 -7.65 5.20 -3.20
C VAL A 530 -7.60 5.74 -1.78
N TYR A 531 -6.42 5.72 -1.19
CA TYR A 531 -6.11 6.36 0.09
C TYR A 531 -5.57 7.77 -0.14
N THR A 532 -6.05 8.72 0.62
CA THR A 532 -5.52 10.08 0.64
C THR A 532 -4.66 10.27 1.90
N PRO A 533 -3.31 10.30 1.79
CA PRO A 533 -2.43 10.45 2.95
C PRO A 533 -2.65 11.76 3.70
N ILE A 534 -2.37 11.75 5.01
CA ILE A 534 -2.34 12.96 5.84
C ILE A 534 -0.97 13.60 5.74
N GLY A 535 -0.92 14.89 5.41
CA GLY A 535 0.32 15.65 5.29
C GLY A 535 0.65 16.03 3.85
N SER A 536 1.83 16.58 3.67
CA SER A 536 2.30 17.05 2.36
C SER A 536 3.74 16.61 2.13
N PRO A 537 4.14 16.40 0.87
CA PRO A 537 5.51 16.07 0.53
C PRO A 537 6.50 17.16 0.96
N ASN A 538 7.66 16.75 1.44
CA ASN A 538 8.77 17.67 1.65
C ASN A 538 9.25 18.22 0.31
N ASN A 539 9.47 19.53 0.23
CA ASN A 539 9.93 20.19 -0.99
C ASN A 539 11.30 19.66 -1.50
N ALA A 540 12.16 19.18 -0.59
CA ALA A 540 13.45 18.59 -0.96
C ALA A 540 13.36 17.26 -1.72
N TRP A 541 12.18 16.61 -1.71
CA TRP A 541 11.95 15.35 -2.39
C TRP A 541 11.37 15.51 -3.79
N ARG A 542 10.92 16.73 -4.10
CA ARG A 542 10.23 17.01 -5.37
C ARG A 542 11.20 16.90 -6.55
N PRO A 543 10.78 16.29 -7.65
CA PRO A 543 11.45 16.46 -8.93
C PRO A 543 11.54 17.94 -9.29
N THR A 544 12.57 18.33 -10.01
CA THR A 544 12.66 19.66 -10.59
C THR A 544 12.69 19.57 -12.10
N VAL A 545 12.13 20.57 -12.79
CA VAL A 545 12.20 20.71 -14.23
C VAL A 545 13.10 21.90 -14.54
N SER A 546 14.23 21.65 -15.22
CA SER A 546 15.16 22.70 -15.63
C SER A 546 14.93 23.17 -17.07
N SER A 547 14.51 22.28 -17.97
CA SER A 547 14.18 22.62 -19.35
C SER A 547 13.26 21.60 -19.98
N VAL A 548 12.47 22.07 -20.95
CA VAL A 548 11.70 21.24 -21.89
C VAL A 548 11.96 21.76 -23.29
N THR A 549 12.41 20.89 -24.21
CA THR A 549 12.72 21.26 -25.58
C THR A 549 11.99 20.34 -26.55
N ALA A 550 11.41 20.91 -27.59
CA ALA A 550 10.75 20.14 -28.66
C ALA A 550 11.78 19.36 -29.50
N ASN A 551 11.45 18.11 -29.81
CA ASN A 551 12.20 17.25 -30.71
C ASN A 551 11.23 16.48 -31.61
N GLY A 552 10.82 17.12 -32.72
CA GLY A 552 9.77 16.60 -33.58
C GLY A 552 8.41 16.52 -32.88
N SER A 553 7.85 15.32 -32.79
CA SER A 553 6.58 15.03 -32.08
C SER A 553 6.78 14.69 -30.58
N THR A 554 8.02 14.68 -30.12
CA THR A 554 8.37 14.42 -28.72
C THR A 554 8.95 15.66 -28.08
N PHE A 555 9.01 15.66 -26.75
CA PHE A 555 9.63 16.71 -25.95
C PHE A 555 10.70 16.08 -25.08
N HIS A 556 11.87 16.69 -25.05
CA HIS A 556 12.95 16.30 -24.14
C HIS A 556 12.88 17.13 -22.87
N LEU A 557 12.72 16.47 -21.73
CA LEU A 557 12.65 17.03 -20.40
C LEU A 557 13.98 16.80 -19.68
N SER A 558 14.54 17.85 -19.09
CA SER A 558 15.70 17.75 -18.19
C SER A 558 15.35 18.30 -16.80
N GLY A 559 15.93 17.70 -15.78
CA GLY A 559 15.66 18.10 -14.40
C GLY A 559 16.50 17.33 -13.39
N THR A 560 16.05 17.30 -12.14
CA THR A 560 16.67 16.51 -11.08
C THR A 560 15.64 15.65 -10.37
N GLN A 561 16.06 14.52 -9.81
CA GLN A 561 15.22 13.61 -9.04
C GLN A 561 13.99 13.08 -9.83
N LEU A 562 14.12 12.95 -11.15
CA LEU A 562 13.01 12.51 -12.01
C LEU A 562 12.62 11.05 -11.76
N SER A 563 13.53 10.20 -11.31
CA SER A 563 13.26 8.81 -10.94
C SER A 563 12.88 8.62 -9.46
N GLY A 564 12.69 9.70 -8.70
CA GLY A 564 12.30 9.61 -7.30
C GLY A 564 13.44 9.18 -6.36
N ARG A 565 13.14 9.04 -5.07
CA ARG A 565 14.15 8.84 -4.02
C ARG A 565 13.87 7.65 -3.10
N VAL A 566 12.78 6.96 -3.31
CA VAL A 566 12.32 5.83 -2.48
C VAL A 566 12.14 4.60 -3.35
N SER A 567 12.14 3.44 -2.76
CA SER A 567 11.87 2.17 -3.43
C SER A 567 11.33 1.18 -2.43
N VAL A 568 10.56 0.23 -2.90
CA VAL A 568 10.16 -0.94 -2.15
C VAL A 568 10.47 -2.17 -2.98
N GLY A 569 10.88 -3.22 -2.33
CA GLY A 569 11.09 -4.51 -2.96
C GLY A 569 10.71 -5.60 -1.99
N GLU A 570 9.91 -6.47 -2.50
CA GLU A 570 9.52 -7.74 -1.95
C GLU A 570 9.68 -8.74 -3.10
N ASP A 571 9.62 -10.01 -2.92
CA ASP A 571 9.84 -10.98 -3.99
C ASP A 571 8.73 -10.94 -5.04
N ASP A 572 7.49 -10.84 -4.62
CA ASP A 572 6.29 -10.84 -5.44
C ASP A 572 5.99 -9.51 -6.13
N TYR A 573 6.60 -8.42 -5.67
CA TYR A 573 6.27 -7.08 -6.13
C TYR A 573 7.45 -6.11 -6.01
N GLN A 574 7.64 -5.33 -7.06
CA GLN A 574 8.69 -4.32 -7.14
C GLN A 574 8.08 -2.94 -7.39
N GLY A 575 8.13 -2.10 -6.40
CA GLY A 575 7.65 -0.71 -6.45
C GLY A 575 8.65 0.23 -5.74
N PRO A 576 8.30 1.46 -5.50
CA PRO A 576 7.37 2.30 -6.22
C PRO A 576 7.91 2.75 -7.59
N GLU A 577 7.14 3.56 -8.26
CA GLU A 577 7.33 4.05 -9.63
C GLU A 577 8.54 4.99 -9.73
N ASN A 578 9.71 4.43 -9.95
CA ASN A 578 10.99 5.14 -10.05
C ASN A 578 11.24 5.68 -11.48
N TYR A 579 10.24 6.35 -12.05
CA TYR A 579 10.29 7.02 -13.35
C TYR A 579 9.37 8.24 -13.38
N PRO A 580 9.64 9.23 -14.25
CA PRO A 580 8.83 10.44 -14.30
C PRO A 580 7.48 10.19 -14.97
N ILE A 581 6.40 10.56 -14.31
CA ILE A 581 5.06 10.72 -14.89
C ILE A 581 4.88 12.18 -15.22
N VAL A 582 4.72 12.49 -16.51
CA VAL A 582 4.53 13.86 -17.00
C VAL A 582 3.05 14.12 -17.26
N TYR A 583 2.54 15.22 -16.73
CA TYR A 583 1.17 15.64 -17.03
C TYR A 583 1.05 17.16 -17.15
N LEU A 584 0.08 17.57 -17.94
CA LEU A 584 -0.26 18.97 -18.16
C LEU A 584 -1.58 19.29 -17.49
N LYS A 585 -1.73 20.54 -17.07
CA LYS A 585 -2.99 21.06 -16.53
C LYS A 585 -3.38 22.34 -17.26
N ASP A 586 -4.61 22.42 -17.73
CA ASP A 586 -5.16 23.64 -18.31
C ASP A 586 -5.71 24.61 -17.24
N SER A 587 -6.19 25.77 -17.66
CA SER A 587 -6.78 26.77 -16.76
C SER A 587 -8.11 26.35 -16.12
N ALA A 588 -8.80 25.35 -16.68
CA ALA A 588 -10.02 24.76 -16.13
C ALA A 588 -9.72 23.64 -15.12
N GLY A 589 -8.46 23.22 -15.02
CA GLY A 589 -8.02 22.15 -14.11
C GLY A 589 -8.05 20.76 -14.72
N HIS A 590 -8.32 20.62 -16.03
CA HIS A 590 -8.21 19.32 -16.69
C HIS A 590 -6.77 18.85 -16.73
N VAL A 591 -6.58 17.56 -16.51
CA VAL A 591 -5.29 16.87 -16.47
C VAL A 591 -5.11 16.05 -17.74
N PHE A 592 -3.98 16.24 -18.40
CA PHE A 592 -3.61 15.52 -19.62
C PHE A 592 -2.28 14.82 -19.38
N PHE A 593 -2.34 13.52 -19.20
CA PHE A 593 -1.13 12.72 -19.03
C PHE A 593 -0.40 12.57 -20.36
N ALA A 594 0.89 12.90 -20.36
CA ALA A 594 1.79 12.64 -21.46
C ALA A 594 2.51 11.30 -21.22
N ARG A 595 2.81 10.57 -22.28
CA ARG A 595 3.55 9.32 -22.19
C ARG A 595 5.03 9.60 -22.10
N SER A 596 5.67 9.24 -21.01
CA SER A 596 7.11 9.39 -20.81
C SER A 596 7.89 8.13 -21.21
N SER A 597 9.12 8.31 -21.64
CA SER A 597 10.04 7.25 -22.08
C SER A 597 11.49 7.77 -22.14
N ASN A 598 12.42 6.91 -22.55
CA ASN A 598 13.83 7.23 -22.74
C ASN A 598 14.48 7.85 -21.48
N PHE A 599 14.20 7.23 -20.35
CA PHE A 599 14.73 7.69 -19.06
C PHE A 599 16.26 7.58 -19.03
N SER A 600 16.93 8.67 -18.70
CA SER A 600 18.40 8.68 -18.57
C SER A 600 18.91 7.91 -17.37
N SER A 601 18.06 7.67 -16.38
CA SER A 601 18.37 6.90 -15.18
C SER A 601 17.11 6.23 -14.66
N MET A 602 17.26 5.00 -14.19
CA MET A 602 16.25 4.22 -13.48
C MET A 602 16.67 4.00 -12.03
N GLY A 603 15.81 3.38 -11.23
CA GLY A 603 16.05 3.23 -9.79
C GLY A 603 16.01 4.57 -9.06
N THR A 604 16.64 4.65 -7.89
CA THR A 604 16.53 5.82 -7.01
C THR A 604 17.55 6.90 -7.34
N SER A 605 17.12 8.17 -7.27
CA SER A 605 17.95 9.35 -7.54
C SER A 605 18.81 9.76 -6.34
N GLN A 606 20.01 10.25 -6.61
CA GLN A 606 20.74 11.10 -5.65
C GLN A 606 20.12 12.51 -5.61
N VAL A 607 20.33 13.20 -4.48
CA VAL A 607 19.92 14.60 -4.36
C VAL A 607 20.67 15.45 -5.40
N GLY A 608 19.92 16.16 -6.24
CA GLY A 608 20.50 17.02 -7.29
C GLY A 608 21.08 16.28 -8.49
N GLU A 609 20.88 14.97 -8.60
CA GLU A 609 21.28 14.19 -9.78
C GLU A 609 20.53 14.68 -11.02
N SER A 610 21.29 15.11 -12.04
CA SER A 610 20.72 15.54 -13.32
C SER A 610 20.20 14.34 -14.08
N GLN A 611 18.96 14.40 -14.48
CA GLN A 611 18.27 13.34 -15.21
C GLN A 611 17.46 13.93 -16.37
N SER A 612 17.11 13.09 -17.33
CA SER A 612 16.24 13.46 -18.43
C SER A 612 15.28 12.34 -18.81
N ALA A 613 14.23 12.72 -19.51
CA ALA A 613 13.25 11.81 -20.10
C ALA A 613 12.68 12.45 -21.36
N ASP A 614 12.17 11.64 -22.26
CA ASP A 614 11.33 12.13 -23.35
C ASP A 614 9.84 11.94 -22.99
N PHE A 615 8.98 12.78 -23.56
CA PHE A 615 7.55 12.56 -23.44
C PHE A 615 6.80 12.93 -24.73
N THR A 616 5.67 12.28 -24.96
CA THR A 616 4.78 12.53 -26.09
C THR A 616 3.42 12.96 -25.58
N LEU A 617 2.89 14.05 -26.11
CA LEU A 617 1.57 14.57 -25.75
C LEU A 617 0.44 13.70 -26.33
N PRO A 618 -0.75 13.69 -25.70
CA PRO A 618 -1.94 13.11 -26.31
C PRO A 618 -2.22 13.74 -27.69
N SER A 619 -2.55 12.93 -28.66
CA SER A 619 -2.73 13.37 -30.05
C SER A 619 -3.88 14.35 -30.26
N ASN A 620 -4.83 14.40 -29.33
CA ASN A 620 -6.00 15.29 -29.37
C ASN A 620 -5.83 16.54 -28.48
N LEU A 621 -4.64 16.76 -27.90
CA LEU A 621 -4.40 17.92 -27.05
C LEU A 621 -4.25 19.18 -27.95
N ALA A 622 -5.03 20.21 -27.63
CA ALA A 622 -4.99 21.48 -28.38
C ALA A 622 -3.69 22.25 -28.11
N HIS A 623 -3.15 22.92 -29.13
CA HIS A 623 -2.03 23.84 -28.91
C HIS A 623 -2.43 24.98 -27.97
N GLY A 624 -1.54 25.32 -27.05
CA GLY A 624 -1.80 26.33 -26.04
C GLY A 624 -0.79 26.36 -24.92
N THR A 625 -1.13 27.12 -23.89
CA THR A 625 -0.32 27.22 -22.67
C THR A 625 -0.95 26.40 -21.54
N TYR A 626 -0.15 25.55 -20.94
CA TYR A 626 -0.49 24.65 -19.85
C TYR A 626 0.48 24.82 -18.68
N THR A 627 0.12 24.28 -17.53
CA THR A 627 1.07 24.06 -16.45
C THR A 627 1.55 22.61 -16.52
N LEU A 628 2.86 22.43 -16.71
CA LEU A 628 3.51 21.12 -16.76
C LEU A 628 3.93 20.69 -15.36
N TYR A 629 3.66 19.46 -15.03
CA TYR A 629 4.06 18.79 -13.82
C TYR A 629 4.81 17.50 -14.12
N VAL A 630 5.73 17.14 -13.26
CA VAL A 630 6.41 15.84 -13.25
C VAL A 630 6.23 15.22 -11.88
N SER A 631 5.74 14.00 -11.82
CA SER A 631 5.61 13.24 -10.58
C SER A 631 6.48 12.00 -10.61
N SER A 632 7.06 11.66 -9.49
CA SER A 632 7.76 10.40 -9.27
C SER A 632 7.51 9.90 -7.85
N CYS A 633 7.22 8.62 -7.69
CA CYS A 633 6.84 8.02 -6.39
C CYS A 633 5.76 8.84 -5.65
N GLY A 634 4.74 9.33 -6.36
CA GLY A 634 3.65 10.12 -5.81
C GLY A 634 4.02 11.57 -5.43
N VAL A 635 5.24 12.01 -5.66
CA VAL A 635 5.68 13.38 -5.34
C VAL A 635 5.83 14.22 -6.60
N SER A 636 4.95 15.21 -6.76
CA SER A 636 4.96 16.10 -7.92
C SER A 636 5.91 17.29 -7.76
N ALA A 637 6.58 17.65 -8.84
CA ALA A 637 7.28 18.93 -9.01
C ALA A 637 6.33 20.12 -8.82
N SER A 638 6.89 21.28 -8.55
CA SER A 638 6.16 22.53 -8.73
C SER A 638 5.82 22.75 -10.22
N GLY A 639 4.62 23.20 -10.51
CA GLY A 639 4.20 23.42 -11.88
C GLY A 639 5.04 24.48 -12.60
N SER A 640 5.33 24.23 -13.88
CA SER A 640 6.03 25.17 -14.76
C SER A 640 5.18 25.49 -15.98
N SER A 641 5.29 26.72 -16.50
CA SER A 641 4.58 27.10 -17.72
C SER A 641 5.15 26.34 -18.92
N PHE A 642 4.29 25.76 -19.72
CA PHE A 642 4.62 25.00 -20.92
C PHE A 642 3.68 25.39 -22.06
N THR A 643 4.25 25.75 -23.20
CA THR A 643 3.48 26.13 -24.42
C THR A 643 4.00 25.34 -25.62
N PHE A 644 3.10 24.81 -26.41
CA PHE A 644 3.45 24.05 -27.61
C PHE A 644 2.50 24.36 -28.78
#